data_97109cdb96208af3afeaca904339ebc5
#
_entry.id   97109cdb96208af3afeaca904339ebc5
#
_cell.length_a   1.000
_cell.length_b   1.000
_cell.length_c   1.000
_cell.angle_alpha   90.00
_cell.angle_beta   90.00
_cell.angle_gamma   90.00
#
_symmetry.space_group_name_H-M   'P 1'
#
loop_
_entity.id
_entity.type
_entity.pdbx_description
1 polymer ?
#
loop_
_entity_poly.entity_id
_entity_poly.type
_entity_poly.pdbx_seq_one_letter_code
_entity_poly.pdbx_strand_id
1 'polypeptide(L)'
;MKKYIEKDFPIGFLSQLAERESWRKEIYRPVYYIHKWWAKRLGSVFRGIVLATCSDESADILKSYYSKNCFSDLTVFDPFMGSGVTVGEAAKLGCRVIGRDINPMSSVIVRASLAKYKVDEINSIFIQIENNIKDKIQSLYKTKLDNGKLTDVLYYFWVKILNCPNCENETDLFKSRIFSKNAVPKKDPSARAVCPGCHGINHTFYDCEKTTCSICKTSYNPQNGNINGGTVSCPHCSYKFKLVEYLKKTDQPLNHKLYAKLVLDEGVKVYEKPNAYDFKVLDQVKSEFELLSSSKKIPFVSIKKGYNTNQILKYNYKSWDQMFSPRQLICIHLLCDEIKQLSDSHSKQLFSCLLSGILEFNNMFCTFKGEGTGAVRHIFAHHILKTEVMPIEANIWGTPKSSGSFSTLYKSRILRSLDYKSNPFELQLKNRKSLKISNINIPLNCDIAGNYSDFRKNGPSVYISHGDSGNTDIENLSVDMVITDPPFFDNVHYSQLADFFYYWLNQILNISDDETTRHEAEVQDTDADKFSEKLCSVFSECNRVLKNEGLLIFTYHHSRHEGWTAVYEAIRKAGFICVQSYPVKAEMSVSVSVQQAKTPIHLDLILVCRKSGNEKAEFDAGNILRTSVEKAKTQITELTRSEIKVSPGDSKVALMGRILCELGKMADMEKEINFLRNVEEEVNPLLSDLIVSQEQKIAYPCDTYPDQLQLFE
;
A
#
# COMPACT_ATOMS: atom_id res chain seq x y z
N MET A 1 -25.96 -26.40 -7.14
CA MET A 1 -24.86 -27.39 -6.88
C MET A 1 -23.87 -26.72 -5.92
N LYS A 2 -23.41 -27.45 -4.89
CA LYS A 2 -22.45 -26.85 -3.94
C LYS A 2 -21.09 -26.66 -4.59
N LYS A 3 -20.43 -25.54 -4.25
CA LYS A 3 -19.08 -25.22 -4.69
C LYS A 3 -18.05 -25.75 -3.71
N TYR A 4 -16.81 -25.99 -4.17
CA TYR A 4 -15.75 -26.52 -3.32
C TYR A 4 -15.53 -25.66 -2.06
N ILE A 5 -15.52 -24.32 -2.20
CA ILE A 5 -15.30 -23.40 -1.09
C ILE A 5 -16.35 -23.50 0.04
N GLU A 6 -17.51 -24.09 -0.21
CA GLU A 6 -18.55 -24.32 0.81
C GLU A 6 -18.30 -25.59 1.64
N LYS A 7 -17.42 -26.46 1.17
CA LYS A 7 -17.05 -27.71 1.83
C LYS A 7 -15.70 -27.60 2.51
N ASP A 8 -14.69 -27.12 1.77
CA ASP A 8 -13.31 -27.10 2.19
C ASP A 8 -12.53 -25.96 1.52
N PHE A 9 -11.37 -25.62 2.10
CA PHE A 9 -10.42 -24.68 1.54
C PHE A 9 -9.02 -24.97 2.08
N PRO A 10 -7.99 -25.12 1.23
CA PRO A 10 -6.67 -25.59 1.65
C PRO A 10 -5.87 -24.47 2.36
N ILE A 11 -6.30 -24.12 3.58
CA ILE A 11 -5.79 -22.96 4.34
C ILE A 11 -4.28 -23.07 4.61
N GLY A 12 -3.79 -24.25 4.93
CA GLY A 12 -2.37 -24.48 5.19
C GLY A 12 -1.50 -24.23 3.97
N PHE A 13 -1.86 -24.85 2.83
CA PHE A 13 -1.15 -24.68 1.55
C PHE A 13 -1.12 -23.23 1.09
N LEU A 14 -2.28 -22.56 1.09
CA LEU A 14 -2.38 -21.17 0.63
C LEU A 14 -1.67 -20.21 1.58
N SER A 15 -1.68 -20.47 2.88
CA SER A 15 -0.95 -19.66 3.86
C SER A 15 0.57 -19.76 3.71
N GLN A 16 1.11 -20.92 3.33
CA GLN A 16 2.54 -21.07 3.01
C GLN A 16 2.92 -20.25 1.76
N LEU A 17 2.11 -20.31 0.70
CA LEU A 17 2.31 -19.47 -0.50
C LEU A 17 2.19 -17.99 -0.18
N ALA A 18 1.19 -17.61 0.61
CA ALA A 18 0.95 -16.25 1.06
C ALA A 18 2.13 -15.69 1.86
N GLU A 19 2.67 -16.45 2.82
CA GLU A 19 3.86 -16.04 3.57
C GLU A 19 5.01 -15.75 2.62
N ARG A 20 5.28 -16.62 1.65
CA ARG A 20 6.36 -16.42 0.68
C ARG A 20 6.12 -15.25 -0.26
N GLU A 21 4.90 -15.10 -0.79
CA GLU A 21 4.54 -13.96 -1.64
C GLU A 21 4.67 -12.63 -0.89
N SER A 22 4.30 -12.61 0.40
CA SER A 22 4.28 -11.39 1.22
C SER A 22 5.64 -10.69 1.31
N TRP A 23 6.75 -11.43 1.23
CA TRP A 23 8.11 -10.89 1.29
C TRP A 23 8.55 -10.16 0.03
N ARG A 24 8.01 -10.52 -1.15
CA ARG A 24 8.41 -9.95 -2.46
C ARG A 24 7.20 -9.81 -3.40
N LYS A 25 6.15 -9.20 -2.91
CA LYS A 25 4.87 -9.01 -3.62
C LYS A 25 5.08 -8.44 -5.03
N GLU A 26 5.93 -7.42 -5.16
CA GLU A 26 6.23 -6.72 -6.42
C GLU A 26 7.00 -7.57 -7.44
N ILE A 27 7.57 -8.70 -7.01
CA ILE A 27 8.26 -9.65 -7.89
C ILE A 27 7.33 -10.80 -8.30
N TYR A 28 6.51 -11.27 -7.36
CA TYR A 28 5.62 -12.40 -7.62
C TYR A 28 4.30 -12.00 -8.28
N ARG A 29 3.86 -10.74 -8.11
CA ARG A 29 2.62 -10.20 -8.68
C ARG A 29 2.82 -8.75 -9.19
N PRO A 30 3.78 -8.48 -10.08
CA PRO A 30 4.15 -7.12 -10.45
C PRO A 30 3.00 -6.30 -11.04
N VAL A 31 2.03 -6.95 -11.68
CA VAL A 31 0.87 -6.31 -12.29
C VAL A 31 0.04 -5.49 -11.30
N TYR A 32 -0.04 -5.90 -10.04
CA TYR A 32 -0.75 -5.15 -9.00
C TYR A 32 0.12 -4.10 -8.32
N TYR A 33 1.40 -3.93 -8.73
CA TYR A 33 2.38 -3.04 -8.11
C TYR A 33 2.88 -1.93 -9.05
N ILE A 34 2.18 -1.66 -10.15
CA ILE A 34 2.48 -0.52 -11.04
C ILE A 34 2.33 0.82 -10.33
N HIS A 35 1.42 0.90 -9.34
CA HIS A 35 1.16 2.08 -8.54
C HIS A 35 0.97 1.72 -7.06
N LYS A 36 1.08 2.71 -6.17
CA LYS A 36 0.74 2.56 -4.75
C LYS A 36 -0.77 2.35 -4.57
N TRP A 37 -1.11 1.37 -3.77
CA TRP A 37 -2.41 1.19 -3.14
C TRP A 37 -2.18 0.60 -1.76
N TRP A 38 -3.01 0.91 -0.77
CA TRP A 38 -2.84 0.42 0.60
C TRP A 38 -3.55 -0.92 0.78
N ALA A 39 -3.07 -1.72 1.73
CA ALA A 39 -3.65 -3.03 2.08
C ALA A 39 -3.89 -3.96 0.86
N LYS A 40 -2.93 -4.02 -0.09
CA LYS A 40 -3.00 -4.95 -1.22
C LYS A 40 -3.01 -6.39 -0.75
N ARG A 41 -4.01 -7.13 -1.20
CA ARG A 41 -4.16 -8.55 -0.89
C ARG A 41 -3.16 -9.43 -1.65
N LEU A 42 -2.99 -10.68 -1.20
CA LEU A 42 -2.06 -11.62 -1.79
C LEU A 42 -2.72 -12.38 -2.94
N GLY A 43 -2.15 -12.30 -4.13
CA GLY A 43 -2.72 -12.92 -5.33
C GLY A 43 -2.81 -14.43 -5.22
N SER A 44 -1.87 -15.09 -4.53
CA SER A 44 -1.94 -16.54 -4.31
C SER A 44 -3.21 -16.98 -3.54
N VAL A 45 -3.61 -16.20 -2.54
CA VAL A 45 -4.84 -16.47 -1.76
C VAL A 45 -6.07 -16.24 -2.63
N PHE A 46 -6.14 -15.08 -3.31
CA PHE A 46 -7.30 -14.73 -4.14
C PHE A 46 -7.45 -15.65 -5.36
N ARG A 47 -6.34 -16.12 -5.96
CA ARG A 47 -6.41 -17.21 -6.93
C ARG A 47 -7.07 -18.47 -6.34
N GLY A 48 -6.67 -18.84 -5.12
CA GLY A 48 -7.28 -19.98 -4.41
C GLY A 48 -8.77 -19.79 -4.17
N ILE A 49 -9.19 -18.59 -3.74
CA ILE A 49 -10.60 -18.26 -3.53
C ILE A 49 -11.40 -18.37 -4.83
N VAL A 50 -10.94 -17.72 -5.92
CA VAL A 50 -11.61 -17.78 -7.22
C VAL A 50 -11.71 -19.23 -7.69
N LEU A 51 -10.61 -19.98 -7.64
CA LEU A 51 -10.57 -21.38 -8.09
C LEU A 51 -11.56 -22.26 -7.30
N ALA A 52 -11.53 -22.18 -5.95
CA ALA A 52 -12.42 -22.95 -5.11
C ALA A 52 -13.89 -22.56 -5.25
N THR A 53 -14.18 -21.31 -5.61
CA THR A 53 -15.54 -20.82 -5.86
C THR A 53 -16.05 -21.20 -7.25
N CYS A 54 -15.19 -21.24 -8.25
CA CYS A 54 -15.56 -21.66 -9.61
C CYS A 54 -15.73 -23.18 -9.73
N SER A 55 -15.03 -23.96 -8.89
CA SER A 55 -15.00 -25.43 -8.97
C SER A 55 -16.13 -26.09 -8.19
N ASP A 56 -16.54 -27.28 -8.64
CA ASP A 56 -17.52 -28.11 -7.94
C ASP A 56 -16.92 -28.77 -6.71
N GLU A 57 -17.73 -29.23 -5.76
CA GLU A 57 -17.31 -29.76 -4.46
C GLU A 57 -16.38 -30.96 -4.52
N SER A 58 -16.34 -31.69 -5.63
CA SER A 58 -15.50 -32.88 -5.86
C SER A 58 -14.13 -32.56 -6.47
N ALA A 59 -13.84 -31.29 -6.79
CA ALA A 59 -12.61 -30.87 -7.46
C ALA A 59 -11.37 -31.05 -6.57
N ASP A 60 -10.24 -31.42 -7.19
CA ASP A 60 -8.92 -31.39 -6.55
C ASP A 60 -8.31 -29.98 -6.74
N ILE A 61 -8.49 -29.12 -5.76
CA ILE A 61 -8.04 -27.73 -5.81
C ILE A 61 -6.52 -27.62 -5.83
N LEU A 62 -5.78 -28.48 -5.15
CA LEU A 62 -4.31 -28.45 -5.14
C LEU A 62 -3.73 -28.74 -6.52
N LYS A 63 -4.28 -29.73 -7.20
CA LYS A 63 -3.91 -30.05 -8.60
C LYS A 63 -4.35 -28.95 -9.55
N SER A 64 -5.58 -28.45 -9.42
CA SER A 64 -6.15 -27.41 -10.26
C SER A 64 -5.39 -26.09 -10.12
N TYR A 65 -4.81 -25.79 -8.95
CA TYR A 65 -4.05 -24.57 -8.70
C TYR A 65 -2.86 -24.40 -9.66
N TYR A 66 -2.22 -25.51 -10.04
CA TYR A 66 -1.09 -25.55 -10.97
C TYR A 66 -1.45 -26.10 -12.36
N SER A 67 -2.73 -26.20 -12.66
CA SER A 67 -3.23 -26.61 -13.97
C SER A 67 -3.79 -25.45 -14.75
N LYS A 68 -3.92 -25.61 -16.08
CA LYS A 68 -4.60 -24.66 -16.92
C LYS A 68 -6.12 -24.76 -16.68
N ASN A 69 -6.74 -23.65 -16.30
CA ASN A 69 -8.18 -23.53 -16.10
C ASN A 69 -8.72 -22.41 -16.99
N CYS A 70 -10.01 -22.51 -17.36
CA CYS A 70 -10.73 -21.48 -18.08
C CYS A 70 -12.21 -21.50 -17.71
N PHE A 71 -12.68 -20.49 -16.99
CA PHE A 71 -14.06 -20.34 -16.51
C PHE A 71 -14.79 -19.22 -17.27
N SER A 72 -14.75 -19.25 -18.62
CA SER A 72 -15.25 -18.19 -19.50
C SER A 72 -16.75 -17.90 -19.34
N ASP A 73 -17.52 -18.87 -18.87
CA ASP A 73 -18.96 -18.76 -18.69
C ASP A 73 -19.37 -18.17 -17.34
N LEU A 74 -18.40 -17.96 -16.44
CA LEU A 74 -18.63 -17.44 -15.10
C LEU A 74 -18.26 -15.96 -15.00
N THR A 75 -19.15 -15.19 -14.40
CA THR A 75 -18.95 -13.76 -14.14
C THR A 75 -18.64 -13.53 -12.65
N VAL A 76 -17.50 -12.91 -12.38
CA VAL A 76 -17.05 -12.48 -11.04
C VAL A 76 -17.23 -10.98 -10.91
N PHE A 77 -17.80 -10.52 -9.79
CA PHE A 77 -17.90 -9.11 -9.45
C PHE A 77 -17.09 -8.79 -8.19
N ASP A 78 -16.30 -7.72 -8.24
CA ASP A 78 -15.59 -7.14 -7.10
C ASP A 78 -16.06 -5.69 -6.90
N PRO A 79 -16.93 -5.42 -5.89
CA PRO A 79 -17.43 -4.08 -5.58
C PRO A 79 -16.44 -3.18 -4.83
N PHE A 80 -15.31 -3.71 -4.35
CA PHE A 80 -14.26 -2.98 -3.65
C PHE A 80 -12.89 -3.34 -4.27
N MET A 81 -12.76 -3.18 -5.60
CA MET A 81 -11.65 -3.75 -6.35
C MET A 81 -10.26 -3.24 -5.97
N GLY A 82 -10.14 -2.06 -5.34
CA GLY A 82 -8.88 -1.48 -4.87
C GLY A 82 -7.77 -1.52 -5.93
N SER A 83 -6.74 -2.34 -5.70
CA SER A 83 -5.64 -2.53 -6.66
C SER A 83 -5.90 -3.61 -7.73
N GLY A 84 -7.11 -4.19 -7.77
CA GLY A 84 -7.54 -5.14 -8.80
C GLY A 84 -7.01 -6.57 -8.62
N VAL A 85 -6.67 -7.00 -7.42
CA VAL A 85 -6.16 -8.38 -7.19
C VAL A 85 -7.20 -9.42 -7.55
N THR A 86 -8.44 -9.30 -7.05
CA THR A 86 -9.55 -10.20 -7.41
C THR A 86 -9.78 -10.21 -8.92
N VAL A 87 -9.87 -9.01 -9.50
CA VAL A 87 -10.11 -8.82 -10.94
C VAL A 87 -9.04 -9.53 -11.79
N GLY A 88 -7.77 -9.31 -11.46
CA GLY A 88 -6.66 -9.92 -12.18
C GLY A 88 -6.55 -11.44 -11.98
N GLU A 89 -6.76 -11.95 -10.76
CA GLU A 89 -6.70 -13.40 -10.50
C GLU A 89 -7.88 -14.13 -11.18
N ALA A 90 -9.08 -13.55 -11.19
CA ALA A 90 -10.23 -14.09 -11.92
C ALA A 90 -10.00 -14.06 -13.45
N ALA A 91 -9.46 -12.95 -13.98
CA ALA A 91 -9.12 -12.85 -15.40
C ALA A 91 -8.05 -13.88 -15.84
N LYS A 92 -7.04 -14.15 -15.01
CA LYS A 92 -6.04 -15.21 -15.28
C LYS A 92 -6.66 -16.61 -15.37
N LEU A 93 -7.76 -16.85 -14.67
CA LEU A 93 -8.53 -18.09 -14.69
C LEU A 93 -9.62 -18.09 -15.79
N GLY A 94 -9.67 -17.04 -16.61
CA GLY A 94 -10.57 -16.95 -17.76
C GLY A 94 -11.99 -16.50 -17.43
N CYS A 95 -12.28 -16.10 -16.21
CA CYS A 95 -13.58 -15.56 -15.84
C CYS A 95 -13.87 -14.24 -16.59
N ARG A 96 -15.13 -13.95 -16.79
CA ARG A 96 -15.61 -12.60 -17.08
C ARG A 96 -15.62 -11.82 -15.78
N VAL A 97 -15.12 -10.58 -15.79
CA VAL A 97 -14.87 -9.86 -14.54
C VAL A 97 -15.44 -8.45 -14.59
N ILE A 98 -16.14 -8.09 -13.50
CA ILE A 98 -16.60 -6.73 -13.25
C ILE A 98 -15.86 -6.24 -12.01
N GLY A 99 -15.18 -5.10 -12.13
CA GLY A 99 -14.54 -4.41 -11.00
C GLY A 99 -15.13 -3.02 -10.82
N ARG A 100 -15.49 -2.66 -9.59
CA ARG A 100 -15.96 -1.33 -9.24
C ARG A 100 -15.32 -0.85 -7.95
N ASP A 101 -15.08 0.43 -7.85
CA ASP A 101 -14.58 1.08 -6.64
C ASP A 101 -15.12 2.50 -6.57
N ILE A 102 -15.39 2.98 -5.36
CA ILE A 102 -15.82 4.35 -5.16
C ILE A 102 -14.71 5.34 -5.45
N ASN A 103 -13.45 4.92 -5.26
CA ASN A 103 -12.28 5.76 -5.48
C ASN A 103 -11.87 5.73 -6.97
N PRO A 104 -11.92 6.87 -7.68
CA PRO A 104 -11.59 6.92 -9.11
C PRO A 104 -10.14 6.51 -9.41
N MET A 105 -9.21 6.70 -8.48
CA MET A 105 -7.84 6.22 -8.63
C MET A 105 -7.74 4.70 -8.81
N SER A 106 -8.57 3.93 -8.10
CA SER A 106 -8.63 2.47 -8.23
C SER A 106 -8.90 2.09 -9.68
N SER A 107 -9.93 2.70 -10.31
CA SER A 107 -10.29 2.41 -11.70
C SER A 107 -9.15 2.74 -12.68
N VAL A 108 -8.45 3.86 -12.50
CA VAL A 108 -7.28 4.22 -13.33
C VAL A 108 -6.17 3.20 -13.20
N ILE A 109 -5.81 2.81 -11.97
CA ILE A 109 -4.75 1.84 -11.69
C ILE A 109 -5.09 0.48 -12.29
N VAL A 110 -6.32 -0.01 -12.09
CA VAL A 110 -6.74 -1.33 -12.56
C VAL A 110 -6.83 -1.38 -14.08
N ARG A 111 -7.37 -0.33 -14.74
CA ARG A 111 -7.36 -0.20 -16.19
C ARG A 111 -5.93 -0.20 -16.74
N ALA A 112 -5.03 0.62 -16.18
CA ALA A 112 -3.62 0.64 -16.56
C ALA A 112 -2.91 -0.71 -16.33
N SER A 113 -3.29 -1.46 -15.29
CA SER A 113 -2.73 -2.78 -15.01
C SER A 113 -3.16 -3.83 -16.04
N LEU A 114 -4.41 -3.81 -16.50
CA LEU A 114 -5.02 -4.89 -17.27
C LEU A 114 -5.13 -4.62 -18.77
N ALA A 115 -5.16 -3.35 -19.21
CA ALA A 115 -5.29 -2.98 -20.61
C ALA A 115 -4.21 -3.62 -21.51
N LYS A 116 -4.53 -3.80 -22.76
CA LYS A 116 -3.65 -4.40 -23.76
C LYS A 116 -2.56 -3.40 -24.20
N TYR A 117 -1.32 -3.84 -24.18
CA TYR A 117 -0.18 -3.04 -24.62
C TYR A 117 0.75 -3.83 -25.53
N LYS A 118 1.38 -3.12 -26.45
CA LYS A 118 2.56 -3.62 -27.17
C LYS A 118 3.81 -3.04 -26.53
N VAL A 119 4.70 -3.92 -26.09
CA VAL A 119 5.91 -3.53 -25.33
C VAL A 119 6.78 -2.54 -26.12
N ASP A 120 6.92 -2.74 -27.44
CA ASP A 120 7.70 -1.86 -28.31
C ASP A 120 7.12 -0.46 -28.41
N GLU A 121 5.77 -0.33 -28.46
CA GLU A 121 5.09 0.97 -28.46
C GLU A 121 5.34 1.71 -27.14
N ILE A 122 5.25 1.01 -26.00
CA ILE A 122 5.51 1.58 -24.67
C ILE A 122 6.98 2.01 -24.53
N ASN A 123 7.92 1.19 -25.03
CA ASN A 123 9.34 1.56 -25.06
C ASN A 123 9.59 2.80 -25.95
N SER A 124 8.94 2.89 -27.12
CA SER A 124 9.08 4.03 -28.02
C SER A 124 8.56 5.33 -27.37
N ILE A 125 7.43 5.27 -26.66
CA ILE A 125 6.90 6.41 -25.89
C ILE A 125 7.89 6.82 -24.79
N PHE A 126 8.46 5.86 -24.05
CA PHE A 126 9.42 6.18 -23.01
C PHE A 126 10.68 6.87 -23.59
N ILE A 127 11.21 6.38 -24.71
CA ILE A 127 12.34 6.99 -25.42
C ILE A 127 12.00 8.40 -25.91
N GLN A 128 10.79 8.60 -26.42
CA GLN A 128 10.32 9.93 -26.81
C GLN A 128 10.32 10.92 -25.64
N ILE A 129 9.73 10.52 -24.49
CA ILE A 129 9.74 11.36 -23.26
C ILE A 129 11.20 11.60 -22.81
N GLU A 130 12.04 10.55 -22.85
CA GLU A 130 13.47 10.67 -22.50
C GLU A 130 14.18 11.71 -23.36
N ASN A 131 14.03 11.65 -24.67
CA ASN A 131 14.67 12.57 -25.60
C ASN A 131 14.18 14.04 -25.41
N ASN A 132 12.89 14.21 -25.08
CA ASN A 132 12.30 15.55 -24.97
C ASN A 132 12.72 16.29 -23.69
N ILE A 133 12.79 15.59 -22.53
CA ILE A 133 12.87 16.29 -21.23
C ILE A 133 13.96 15.81 -20.29
N LYS A 134 14.62 14.66 -20.54
CA LYS A 134 15.63 14.11 -19.63
C LYS A 134 16.75 15.10 -19.33
N ASP A 135 17.35 15.69 -20.36
CA ASP A 135 18.50 16.58 -20.21
C ASP A 135 18.09 17.84 -19.43
N LYS A 136 16.86 18.36 -19.64
CA LYS A 136 16.32 19.47 -18.89
C LYS A 136 16.15 19.13 -17.42
N ILE A 137 15.55 17.98 -17.10
CA ILE A 137 15.40 17.52 -15.71
C ILE A 137 16.78 17.27 -15.08
N GLN A 138 17.68 16.57 -15.76
CA GLN A 138 18.99 16.27 -15.22
C GLN A 138 19.85 17.50 -14.98
N SER A 139 19.73 18.54 -15.82
CA SER A 139 20.45 19.80 -15.60
C SER A 139 20.16 20.45 -14.24
N LEU A 140 18.96 20.24 -13.70
CA LEU A 140 18.56 20.71 -12.37
C LEU A 140 19.20 19.90 -11.22
N TYR A 141 19.76 18.74 -11.52
CA TYR A 141 20.43 17.83 -10.55
C TYR A 141 21.94 17.68 -10.85
N LYS A 142 22.54 18.59 -11.62
CA LYS A 142 24.01 18.65 -11.80
C LYS A 142 24.68 19.41 -10.67
N THR A 143 25.91 19.00 -10.38
CA THR A 143 26.82 19.71 -9.47
C THR A 143 28.25 19.63 -9.97
N LYS A 144 29.13 20.51 -9.48
CA LYS A 144 30.57 20.41 -9.67
C LYS A 144 31.23 19.80 -8.45
N LEU A 145 32.11 18.85 -8.66
CA LEU A 145 33.03 18.33 -7.65
C LEU A 145 34.15 19.34 -7.35
N ASP A 146 34.90 19.12 -6.28
CA ASP A 146 36.03 19.98 -5.91
C ASP A 146 37.10 20.06 -7.02
N ASN A 147 37.24 19.03 -7.83
CA ASN A 147 38.13 19.00 -9.01
C ASN A 147 37.54 19.74 -10.24
N GLY A 148 36.37 20.35 -10.11
CA GLY A 148 35.69 21.08 -11.18
C GLY A 148 34.87 20.21 -12.16
N LYS A 149 34.92 18.89 -12.05
CA LYS A 149 34.17 17.93 -12.89
C LYS A 149 32.64 18.05 -12.62
N LEU A 150 31.87 18.12 -13.68
CA LEU A 150 30.41 18.10 -13.60
C LEU A 150 29.90 16.67 -13.39
N THR A 151 29.04 16.44 -12.40
CA THR A 151 28.47 15.12 -12.09
C THR A 151 27.01 15.20 -11.72
N ASP A 152 26.33 14.04 -11.63
CA ASP A 152 24.94 13.93 -11.25
C ASP A 152 24.77 13.80 -9.73
N VAL A 153 23.82 14.55 -9.19
CA VAL A 153 23.39 14.39 -7.81
C VAL A 153 22.34 13.29 -7.75
N LEU A 154 22.54 12.32 -6.83
CA LEU A 154 21.55 11.28 -6.53
C LEU A 154 20.53 11.83 -5.53
N TYR A 155 21.02 12.42 -4.45
CA TYR A 155 20.21 12.94 -3.34
C TYR A 155 20.80 14.22 -2.82
N TYR A 156 19.92 15.22 -2.60
CA TYR A 156 20.17 16.38 -1.76
C TYR A 156 19.60 16.12 -0.36
N PHE A 157 20.34 16.51 0.68
CA PHE A 157 19.93 16.38 2.08
C PHE A 157 19.56 17.72 2.64
N TRP A 158 18.32 17.83 3.10
CA TRP A 158 17.75 19.07 3.59
C TRP A 158 17.47 18.99 5.09
N VAL A 159 17.48 20.13 5.77
CA VAL A 159 17.05 20.25 7.17
C VAL A 159 16.04 21.39 7.28
N LYS A 160 14.99 21.21 8.08
CA LYS A 160 14.06 22.31 8.38
C LYS A 160 14.73 23.34 9.27
N ILE A 161 14.44 24.61 9.02
CA ILE A 161 14.96 25.77 9.75
C ILE A 161 13.83 26.60 10.33
N LEU A 162 14.11 27.26 11.45
CA LEU A 162 13.24 28.26 12.07
C LEU A 162 14.08 29.30 12.80
N ASN A 163 13.49 30.47 13.09
CA ASN A 163 14.09 31.45 13.97
C ASN A 163 13.69 31.16 15.43
N CYS A 164 14.65 31.11 16.33
CA CYS A 164 14.42 30.88 17.75
C CYS A 164 13.48 31.95 18.33
N PRO A 165 12.39 31.62 19.01
CA PRO A 165 11.46 32.62 19.52
C PRO A 165 12.02 33.48 20.68
N ASN A 166 13.20 33.13 21.20
CA ASN A 166 13.87 33.89 22.28
C ASN A 166 15.03 34.78 21.82
N CYS A 167 15.87 34.27 20.88
CA CYS A 167 17.06 35.03 20.44
C CYS A 167 17.08 35.33 18.94
N GLU A 168 16.01 34.97 18.22
CA GLU A 168 15.78 35.22 16.78
C GLU A 168 16.81 34.56 15.83
N ASN A 169 17.85 33.92 16.35
CA ASN A 169 18.85 33.23 15.53
C ASN A 169 18.24 32.06 14.77
N GLU A 170 18.64 31.89 13.50
CA GLU A 170 18.27 30.73 12.67
C GLU A 170 18.77 29.44 13.33
N THR A 171 17.90 28.47 13.39
CA THR A 171 18.14 27.18 14.04
C THR A 171 17.80 26.03 13.12
N ASP A 172 18.81 25.22 12.77
CA ASP A 172 18.67 24.01 11.95
C ASP A 172 18.13 22.85 12.83
N LEU A 173 17.06 22.17 12.40
CA LEU A 173 16.37 21.15 13.20
C LEU A 173 16.92 19.74 12.97
N PHE A 174 18.09 19.43 13.50
CA PHE A 174 18.66 18.08 13.42
C PHE A 174 18.13 17.16 14.51
N LYS A 175 17.63 15.97 14.14
CA LYS A 175 17.35 14.89 15.10
C LYS A 175 18.64 14.23 15.59
N SER A 176 19.60 14.08 14.69
CA SER A 176 20.94 13.54 14.87
C SER A 176 21.86 14.21 13.84
N ARG A 177 23.13 14.32 14.15
CA ARG A 177 24.11 14.80 13.16
C ARG A 177 24.50 13.70 12.16
N ILE A 178 24.27 12.42 12.50
CA ILE A 178 24.37 11.32 11.53
C ILE A 178 23.18 11.38 10.57
N PHE A 179 23.45 11.56 9.28
CA PHE A 179 22.44 11.66 8.25
C PHE A 179 22.50 10.51 7.21
N SER A 180 23.63 9.77 7.19
CA SER A 180 23.79 8.58 6.34
C SER A 180 24.53 7.48 7.11
N LYS A 181 24.01 6.24 6.98
CA LYS A 181 24.63 5.01 7.50
C LYS A 181 24.14 3.83 6.66
N ASN A 182 24.77 2.66 6.85
CA ASN A 182 24.25 1.44 6.22
C ASN A 182 22.90 1.04 6.82
N ALA A 183 21.99 0.49 6.01
CA ALA A 183 20.69 -0.01 6.46
C ALA A 183 20.83 -1.23 7.41
N VAL A 184 21.96 -1.94 7.34
CA VAL A 184 22.35 -3.02 8.25
C VAL A 184 23.68 -2.65 8.92
N PRO A 185 23.68 -1.79 9.97
CA PRO A 185 24.91 -1.25 10.55
C PRO A 185 25.88 -2.30 11.11
N LYS A 186 25.37 -3.47 11.48
CA LYS A 186 26.22 -4.60 11.94
C LYS A 186 27.13 -5.14 10.85
N LYS A 187 26.76 -5.00 9.57
CA LYS A 187 27.57 -5.42 8.41
C LYS A 187 28.59 -4.35 8.02
N ASP A 188 28.17 -3.10 8.04
CA ASP A 188 28.99 -1.94 7.74
C ASP A 188 28.66 -0.83 8.72
N PRO A 189 29.51 -0.60 9.73
CA PRO A 189 29.28 0.40 10.76
C PRO A 189 29.53 1.85 10.31
N SER A 190 30.00 2.05 9.07
CA SER A 190 30.34 3.37 8.53
C SER A 190 29.13 4.29 8.48
N ALA A 191 29.34 5.54 8.84
CA ALA A 191 28.34 6.60 8.83
C ALA A 191 28.92 7.94 8.35
N ARG A 192 28.03 8.86 8.00
CA ARG A 192 28.36 10.27 7.69
C ARG A 192 27.64 11.17 8.64
N ALA A 193 28.38 12.11 9.21
CA ALA A 193 27.87 13.09 10.15
C ALA A 193 28.19 14.53 9.69
N VAL A 194 27.28 15.46 9.96
CA VAL A 194 27.44 16.89 9.68
C VAL A 194 27.92 17.62 10.93
N CYS A 195 28.98 18.39 10.80
CA CYS A 195 29.54 19.19 11.89
C CYS A 195 28.57 20.30 12.34
N PRO A 196 28.29 20.48 13.63
CA PRO A 196 27.43 21.55 14.10
C PRO A 196 28.03 22.96 13.91
N GLY A 197 29.37 23.10 13.81
CA GLY A 197 30.03 24.38 13.69
C GLY A 197 30.18 24.88 12.24
N CYS A 198 30.69 24.02 11.32
CA CYS A 198 30.99 24.44 9.94
C CYS A 198 30.18 23.72 8.86
N HIS A 199 29.28 22.81 9.25
CA HIS A 199 28.52 21.92 8.36
C HIS A 199 29.39 21.02 7.46
N GLY A 200 30.67 20.83 7.80
CA GLY A 200 31.54 19.90 7.10
C GLY A 200 31.09 18.45 7.27
N ILE A 201 31.23 17.65 6.22
CA ILE A 201 30.84 16.22 6.23
C ILE A 201 32.01 15.40 6.77
N ASN A 202 31.75 14.61 7.81
CA ASN A 202 32.74 13.78 8.45
C ASN A 202 32.39 12.31 8.35
N HIS A 203 33.40 11.47 8.14
CA HIS A 203 33.29 10.03 8.31
C HIS A 203 33.24 9.69 9.80
N THR A 204 32.35 8.80 10.21
CA THR A 204 32.21 8.33 11.61
C THR A 204 31.59 6.93 11.60
N PHE A 205 31.24 6.40 12.78
CA PHE A 205 30.50 5.15 12.92
C PHE A 205 29.09 5.40 13.46
N TYR A 206 28.17 4.51 13.15
CA TYR A 206 26.74 4.68 13.44
C TYR A 206 26.41 4.78 14.93
N ASP A 207 27.28 4.24 15.81
CA ASP A 207 27.18 4.21 17.28
C ASP A 207 28.21 5.11 17.99
N CYS A 208 28.97 5.90 17.21
CA CYS A 208 30.01 6.77 17.74
C CYS A 208 29.40 7.90 18.61
N GLU A 209 29.92 8.10 19.81
CA GLU A 209 29.50 9.17 20.74
C GLU A 209 30.38 10.43 20.66
N LYS A 210 31.55 10.36 20.02
CA LYS A 210 32.45 11.50 19.89
C LYS A 210 33.17 11.48 18.54
N THR A 211 32.98 12.55 17.77
CA THR A 211 33.64 12.76 16.48
C THR A 211 34.29 14.15 16.45
N THR A 212 35.47 14.26 15.86
CA THR A 212 36.15 15.55 15.63
C THR A 212 36.07 15.92 14.17
N CYS A 213 35.59 17.14 13.90
CA CYS A 213 35.48 17.65 12.54
C CYS A 213 36.86 17.75 11.86
N SER A 214 37.00 17.17 10.68
CA SER A 214 38.24 17.24 9.89
C SER A 214 38.59 18.66 9.43
N ILE A 215 37.58 19.52 9.29
CA ILE A 215 37.74 20.92 8.80
C ILE A 215 38.01 21.90 9.94
N CYS A 216 37.05 22.09 10.85
CA CYS A 216 37.13 23.13 11.89
C CYS A 216 37.59 22.61 13.27
N LYS A 217 37.94 21.34 13.38
CA LYS A 217 38.45 20.68 14.59
C LYS A 217 37.47 20.67 15.79
N THR A 218 36.21 21.07 15.61
CA THR A 218 35.18 20.97 16.65
C THR A 218 34.91 19.50 16.98
N SER A 219 34.94 19.19 18.28
CA SER A 219 34.59 17.84 18.80
C SER A 219 33.12 17.85 19.24
N TYR A 220 32.35 16.86 18.81
CA TYR A 220 30.92 16.78 19.09
C TYR A 220 30.42 15.33 19.15
N ASN A 221 29.26 15.13 19.79
CA ASN A 221 28.56 13.84 19.74
C ASN A 221 27.65 13.80 18.51
N PRO A 222 27.92 12.91 17.54
CA PRO A 222 27.12 12.89 16.30
C PRO A 222 25.72 12.27 16.49
N GLN A 223 25.43 11.60 17.61
CA GLN A 223 24.09 11.12 17.94
C GLN A 223 23.14 12.27 18.34
N ASN A 224 23.71 13.37 18.87
CA ASN A 224 22.92 14.45 19.42
C ASN A 224 22.49 15.44 18.34
N GLY A 225 21.19 15.67 18.24
CA GLY A 225 20.56 16.77 17.54
C GLY A 225 20.04 17.83 18.53
N ASN A 226 19.28 18.76 17.99
CA ASN A 226 18.65 19.83 18.78
C ASN A 226 17.11 19.74 18.79
N ILE A 227 16.54 18.68 18.20
CA ILE A 227 15.11 18.38 18.28
C ILE A 227 14.91 16.91 18.73
N ASN A 228 14.10 16.71 19.76
CA ASN A 228 13.72 15.38 20.24
C ASN A 228 12.26 15.37 20.68
N GLY A 229 11.46 14.39 20.26
CA GLY A 229 10.05 14.26 20.62
C GLY A 229 9.21 15.52 20.35
N GLY A 230 9.58 16.32 19.33
CA GLY A 230 8.92 17.59 19.00
C GLY A 230 9.32 18.77 19.89
N THR A 231 10.28 18.61 20.83
CA THR A 231 10.88 19.69 21.61
C THR A 231 12.17 20.14 20.93
N VAL A 232 12.27 21.42 20.64
CA VAL A 232 13.46 22.07 20.08
C VAL A 232 14.26 22.72 21.20
N SER A 233 15.60 22.56 21.18
CA SER A 233 16.54 23.28 22.02
C SER A 233 17.40 24.18 21.12
N CYS A 234 17.33 25.50 21.30
CA CYS A 234 18.12 26.43 20.52
C CYS A 234 19.62 26.25 20.81
N PRO A 235 20.49 26.05 19.80
CA PRO A 235 21.93 25.90 20.03
C PRO A 235 22.62 27.20 20.45
N HIS A 236 22.00 28.39 20.26
CA HIS A 236 22.56 29.68 20.55
C HIS A 236 22.26 30.16 21.97
N CYS A 237 21.04 29.95 22.48
CA CYS A 237 20.61 30.45 23.79
C CYS A 237 20.07 29.37 24.72
N SER A 238 20.09 28.12 24.31
CA SER A 238 19.60 26.96 25.07
C SER A 238 18.10 26.98 25.41
N TYR A 239 17.33 27.94 24.88
CA TYR A 239 15.88 28.02 25.10
C TYR A 239 15.18 26.79 24.49
N LYS A 240 14.25 26.20 25.25
CA LYS A 240 13.51 25.01 24.87
C LYS A 240 12.04 25.33 24.61
N PHE A 241 11.49 24.82 23.52
CA PHE A 241 10.08 25.01 23.15
C PHE A 241 9.54 23.84 22.32
N LYS A 242 8.20 23.73 22.29
CA LYS A 242 7.52 22.75 21.44
C LYS A 242 7.35 23.27 20.02
N LEU A 243 7.76 22.47 19.03
CA LEU A 243 7.67 22.84 17.62
C LEU A 243 6.22 23.14 17.20
N VAL A 244 5.26 22.35 17.64
CA VAL A 244 3.84 22.56 17.29
C VAL A 244 3.31 23.88 17.86
N GLU A 245 3.74 24.29 19.07
CA GLU A 245 3.35 25.59 19.65
C GLU A 245 4.00 26.79 18.91
N TYR A 246 5.21 26.61 18.40
CA TYR A 246 5.84 27.60 17.52
C TYR A 246 5.04 27.75 16.21
N LEU A 247 4.66 26.60 15.58
CA LEU A 247 3.93 26.59 14.32
C LEU A 247 2.52 27.18 14.41
N LYS A 248 1.87 27.16 15.58
CA LYS A 248 0.59 27.85 15.79
C LYS A 248 0.68 29.39 15.61
N LYS A 249 1.88 29.94 15.74
CA LYS A 249 2.16 31.37 15.58
C LYS A 249 2.61 31.74 14.16
N THR A 250 2.79 30.75 13.32
CA THR A 250 3.19 30.91 11.92
C THR A 250 2.08 30.45 10.99
N ASP A 251 2.07 30.90 9.76
CA ASP A 251 1.00 30.60 8.80
C ASP A 251 1.46 29.73 7.62
N GLN A 252 2.75 29.44 7.58
CA GLN A 252 3.43 28.67 6.53
C GLN A 252 4.21 27.49 7.12
N PRO A 253 4.42 26.41 6.33
CA PRO A 253 5.35 25.34 6.72
C PRO A 253 6.76 25.90 6.89
N LEU A 254 7.60 25.22 7.67
CA LEU A 254 9.00 25.60 7.86
C LEU A 254 9.78 25.51 6.55
N ASN A 255 10.68 26.47 6.35
CA ASN A 255 11.64 26.46 5.28
C ASN A 255 12.68 25.33 5.44
N HIS A 256 13.38 25.04 4.35
CA HIS A 256 14.43 24.02 4.30
C HIS A 256 15.77 24.65 3.91
N LYS A 257 16.84 24.12 4.51
CA LYS A 257 18.24 24.47 4.20
C LYS A 257 18.98 23.26 3.68
N LEU A 258 19.65 23.40 2.56
CA LEU A 258 20.49 22.36 1.97
C LEU A 258 21.79 22.26 2.76
N TYR A 259 22.15 21.06 3.28
CA TYR A 259 23.36 20.87 4.07
C TYR A 259 24.32 19.81 3.54
N ALA A 260 23.85 18.85 2.74
CA ALA A 260 24.70 17.83 2.14
C ALA A 260 24.13 17.34 0.80
N LYS A 261 24.97 16.72 -0.02
CA LYS A 261 24.61 16.04 -1.26
C LYS A 261 25.31 14.69 -1.37
N LEU A 262 24.69 13.75 -2.06
CA LEU A 262 25.27 12.48 -2.49
C LEU A 262 25.38 12.49 -4.00
N VAL A 263 26.57 12.26 -4.50
CA VAL A 263 26.90 12.31 -5.93
C VAL A 263 27.52 10.99 -6.39
N LEU A 264 27.58 10.79 -7.71
CA LEU A 264 28.38 9.72 -8.33
C LEU A 264 29.64 10.31 -8.94
N ASP A 265 30.81 9.87 -8.48
CA ASP A 265 32.08 10.13 -9.13
C ASP A 265 32.65 8.79 -9.65
N GLU A 266 32.73 8.65 -10.97
CA GLU A 266 33.16 7.42 -11.65
C GLU A 266 32.45 6.15 -11.14
N GLY A 267 31.15 6.28 -10.82
CA GLY A 267 30.34 5.18 -10.30
C GLY A 267 30.49 4.93 -8.80
N VAL A 268 31.33 5.70 -8.09
CA VAL A 268 31.48 5.66 -6.63
C VAL A 268 30.58 6.72 -5.99
N LYS A 269 29.93 6.39 -4.89
CA LYS A 269 29.11 7.32 -4.12
C LYS A 269 29.99 8.20 -3.23
N VAL A 270 29.87 9.50 -3.37
CA VAL A 270 30.63 10.50 -2.59
C VAL A 270 29.66 11.48 -1.91
N TYR A 271 29.87 11.72 -0.61
CA TYR A 271 29.10 12.66 0.19
C TYR A 271 29.88 13.98 0.32
N GLU A 272 29.27 15.08 -0.09
CA GLU A 272 29.89 16.40 -0.08
C GLU A 272 28.98 17.46 0.54
N LYS A 273 29.59 18.55 0.97
CA LYS A 273 28.89 19.79 1.31
C LYS A 273 28.44 20.48 0.02
N PRO A 274 27.29 21.17 -0.01
CA PRO A 274 26.89 22.00 -1.14
C PRO A 274 27.91 23.10 -1.39
N ASN A 275 28.16 23.41 -2.66
CA ASN A 275 29.09 24.45 -3.09
C ASN A 275 28.38 25.58 -3.87
N ALA A 276 29.14 26.58 -4.34
CA ALA A 276 28.58 27.72 -5.04
C ALA A 276 27.80 27.36 -6.32
N TYR A 277 28.18 26.27 -6.99
CA TYR A 277 27.42 25.76 -8.15
C TYR A 277 26.03 25.28 -7.78
N ASP A 278 25.90 24.55 -6.66
CA ASP A 278 24.60 24.06 -6.18
C ASP A 278 23.66 25.22 -5.85
N PHE A 279 24.17 26.27 -5.19
CA PHE A 279 23.38 27.45 -4.86
C PHE A 279 22.98 28.23 -6.12
N LYS A 280 23.86 28.37 -7.13
CA LYS A 280 23.50 28.94 -8.43
C LYS A 280 22.36 28.18 -9.10
N VAL A 281 22.37 26.84 -9.07
CA VAL A 281 21.27 26.02 -9.60
C VAL A 281 19.99 26.23 -8.79
N LEU A 282 20.09 26.36 -7.46
CA LEU A 282 18.93 26.67 -6.62
C LEU A 282 18.29 28.02 -6.94
N ASP A 283 19.08 29.07 -7.20
CA ASP A 283 18.57 30.37 -7.59
C ASP A 283 17.87 30.30 -8.96
N GLN A 284 18.43 29.59 -9.92
CA GLN A 284 17.76 29.30 -11.21
C GLN A 284 16.43 28.58 -11.04
N VAL A 285 16.43 27.51 -10.23
CA VAL A 285 15.21 26.76 -9.88
C VAL A 285 14.15 27.67 -9.26
N LYS A 286 14.53 28.54 -8.33
CA LYS A 286 13.61 29.48 -7.69
C LYS A 286 12.97 30.43 -8.71
N SER A 287 13.77 31.03 -9.58
CA SER A 287 13.28 31.94 -10.63
C SER A 287 12.35 31.24 -11.63
N GLU A 288 12.68 30.00 -12.07
CA GLU A 288 11.83 29.22 -12.96
C GLU A 288 10.52 28.83 -12.28
N PHE A 289 10.57 28.45 -11.00
CA PHE A 289 9.39 28.10 -10.23
C PHE A 289 8.45 29.30 -10.03
N GLU A 290 8.98 30.50 -9.78
CA GLU A 290 8.21 31.75 -9.66
C GLU A 290 7.45 32.07 -10.96
N LEU A 291 8.08 31.86 -12.12
CA LEU A 291 7.43 31.98 -13.43
C LEU A 291 6.31 30.99 -13.65
N LEU A 292 6.52 29.70 -13.29
CA LEU A 292 5.50 28.67 -13.42
C LEU A 292 4.32 28.90 -12.47
N SER A 293 4.58 29.33 -11.25
CA SER A 293 3.55 29.62 -10.25
C SER A 293 2.71 30.85 -10.65
N SER A 294 3.34 31.92 -11.10
CA SER A 294 2.62 33.13 -11.55
C SER A 294 1.76 32.87 -12.78
N SER A 295 2.18 31.98 -13.68
CA SER A 295 1.38 31.51 -14.82
C SER A 295 0.31 30.48 -14.49
N LYS A 296 0.12 30.12 -13.22
CA LYS A 296 -0.82 29.08 -12.73
C LYS A 296 -0.61 27.70 -13.36
N LYS A 297 0.61 27.39 -13.81
CA LYS A 297 0.95 26.08 -14.37
C LYS A 297 1.19 25.03 -13.28
N ILE A 298 1.57 25.44 -12.09
CA ILE A 298 1.56 24.58 -10.90
C ILE A 298 0.18 24.72 -10.27
N PRO A 299 -0.62 23.66 -10.27
CA PRO A 299 -1.97 23.74 -9.74
C PRO A 299 -1.94 23.81 -8.21
N PHE A 300 -2.89 24.53 -7.62
CA PHE A 300 -3.08 24.64 -6.19
C PHE A 300 -4.37 23.90 -5.79
N VAL A 301 -4.26 22.86 -4.96
CA VAL A 301 -5.43 22.19 -4.37
C VAL A 301 -5.26 22.09 -2.86
N SER A 302 -6.25 22.58 -2.15
CA SER A 302 -6.27 22.59 -0.68
C SER A 302 -6.39 21.20 -0.09
N ILE A 303 -5.64 20.95 0.98
CA ILE A 303 -5.73 19.71 1.76
C ILE A 303 -6.97 19.77 2.64
N LYS A 304 -7.96 18.90 2.37
CA LYS A 304 -9.17 18.80 3.19
C LYS A 304 -8.87 18.17 4.55
N LYS A 305 -9.53 18.65 5.62
CA LYS A 305 -9.41 18.08 6.97
C LYS A 305 -9.86 16.63 7.01
N GLY A 306 -9.19 15.81 7.82
CA GLY A 306 -9.50 14.39 8.00
C GLY A 306 -8.49 13.72 8.94
N TYR A 307 -8.73 12.48 9.32
CA TYR A 307 -7.90 11.74 10.26
C TYR A 307 -6.40 11.77 9.89
N ASN A 308 -6.07 11.38 8.67
CA ASN A 308 -4.68 11.38 8.19
C ASN A 308 -4.14 12.78 7.86
N THR A 309 -4.97 13.66 7.29
CA THR A 309 -4.54 14.98 6.82
C THR A 309 -4.41 16.01 7.95
N ASN A 310 -5.14 15.87 9.07
CA ASN A 310 -4.99 16.72 10.23
C ASN A 310 -3.56 16.75 10.79
N GLN A 311 -2.78 15.69 10.58
CA GLN A 311 -1.38 15.65 11.02
C GLN A 311 -0.52 16.68 10.28
N ILE A 312 -0.64 16.77 8.96
CA ILE A 312 0.15 17.71 8.16
C ILE A 312 -0.38 19.15 8.26
N LEU A 313 -1.71 19.31 8.41
CA LEU A 313 -2.33 20.63 8.65
C LEU A 313 -1.80 21.29 9.93
N LYS A 314 -1.48 20.52 10.99
CA LYS A 314 -0.85 21.03 12.22
C LYS A 314 0.58 21.54 12.00
N TYR A 315 1.20 21.21 10.87
CA TYR A 315 2.51 21.71 10.45
C TYR A 315 2.40 22.75 9.35
N ASN A 316 1.21 23.36 9.19
CA ASN A 316 0.87 24.44 8.25
C ASN A 316 0.96 24.06 6.76
N TYR A 317 0.96 22.79 6.41
CA TYR A 317 0.80 22.35 5.02
C TYR A 317 -0.68 22.45 4.65
N LYS A 318 -1.05 23.42 3.81
CA LYS A 318 -2.43 23.74 3.43
C LYS A 318 -2.83 23.20 2.06
N SER A 319 -1.83 22.91 1.20
CA SER A 319 -2.03 22.39 -0.16
C SER A 319 -1.00 21.32 -0.50
N TRP A 320 -1.33 20.48 -1.47
CA TRP A 320 -0.50 19.31 -1.83
C TRP A 320 0.84 19.69 -2.46
N ASP A 321 0.91 20.81 -3.21
CA ASP A 321 2.14 21.33 -3.80
C ASP A 321 3.20 21.69 -2.75
N GLN A 322 2.80 22.16 -1.57
CA GLN A 322 3.72 22.51 -0.48
C GLN A 322 4.54 21.31 0.06
N MET A 323 4.16 20.09 -0.30
CA MET A 323 4.91 18.89 0.08
C MET A 323 6.15 18.65 -0.80
N PHE A 324 6.35 19.44 -1.83
CA PHE A 324 7.43 19.27 -2.79
C PHE A 324 8.40 20.47 -2.78
N SER A 325 9.64 20.26 -3.18
CA SER A 325 10.55 21.36 -3.46
C SER A 325 10.20 22.05 -4.78
N PRO A 326 10.59 23.32 -4.99
CA PRO A 326 10.45 24.00 -6.29
C PRO A 326 11.01 23.18 -7.45
N ARG A 327 12.17 22.55 -7.28
CA ARG A 327 12.81 21.69 -8.28
C ARG A 327 11.96 20.47 -8.62
N GLN A 328 11.41 19.82 -7.61
CA GLN A 328 10.50 18.67 -7.81
C GLN A 328 9.25 19.09 -8.58
N LEU A 329 8.65 20.24 -8.26
CA LEU A 329 7.46 20.74 -8.95
C LEU A 329 7.72 21.07 -10.43
N ILE A 330 8.88 21.68 -10.75
CA ILE A 330 9.29 21.91 -12.15
C ILE A 330 9.39 20.57 -12.90
N CYS A 331 10.09 19.58 -12.33
CA CYS A 331 10.27 18.28 -12.96
C CYS A 331 8.94 17.52 -13.15
N ILE A 332 8.06 17.57 -12.15
CA ILE A 332 6.72 16.97 -12.22
C ILE A 332 5.90 17.64 -13.33
N HIS A 333 5.92 18.98 -13.40
CA HIS A 333 5.23 19.73 -14.45
C HIS A 333 5.72 19.33 -15.85
N LEU A 334 7.03 19.25 -16.08
CA LEU A 334 7.60 18.80 -17.36
C LEU A 334 7.11 17.39 -17.75
N LEU A 335 7.11 16.46 -16.81
CA LEU A 335 6.60 15.10 -17.03
C LEU A 335 5.09 15.09 -17.29
N CYS A 336 4.31 15.89 -16.56
CA CYS A 336 2.88 16.04 -16.79
C CYS A 336 2.58 16.52 -18.22
N ASP A 337 3.30 17.54 -18.69
CA ASP A 337 3.07 18.11 -20.02
C ASP A 337 3.39 17.11 -21.14
N GLU A 338 4.48 16.37 -21.04
CA GLU A 338 4.79 15.29 -21.99
C GLU A 338 3.74 14.19 -22.01
N ILE A 339 3.29 13.74 -20.85
CA ILE A 339 2.29 12.68 -20.76
C ILE A 339 0.92 13.15 -21.25
N LYS A 340 0.54 14.40 -21.02
CA LYS A 340 -0.71 14.98 -21.56
C LYS A 340 -0.80 14.93 -23.08
N GLN A 341 0.32 15.02 -23.78
CA GLN A 341 0.38 15.00 -25.24
C GLN A 341 0.20 13.61 -25.87
N LEU A 342 0.26 12.55 -25.05
CA LEU A 342 0.05 11.19 -25.57
C LEU A 342 -1.38 11.03 -26.11
N SER A 343 -1.51 10.55 -27.33
CA SER A 343 -2.79 10.38 -28.01
C SER A 343 -3.53 9.10 -27.58
N ASP A 344 -2.79 7.99 -27.37
CA ASP A 344 -3.37 6.76 -26.91
C ASP A 344 -3.77 6.82 -25.43
N SER A 345 -5.05 6.60 -25.14
CA SER A 345 -5.61 6.73 -23.80
C SER A 345 -5.04 5.71 -22.80
N HIS A 346 -4.76 4.48 -23.23
CA HIS A 346 -4.22 3.44 -22.36
C HIS A 346 -2.75 3.73 -22.00
N SER A 347 -1.93 4.12 -22.98
CA SER A 347 -0.55 4.55 -22.72
C SER A 347 -0.51 5.79 -21.85
N LYS A 348 -1.40 6.77 -22.08
CA LYS A 348 -1.53 7.95 -21.22
C LYS A 348 -1.84 7.57 -19.78
N GLN A 349 -2.79 6.64 -19.53
CA GLN A 349 -3.09 6.14 -18.17
C GLN A 349 -1.88 5.42 -17.55
N LEU A 350 -1.17 4.59 -18.31
CA LEU A 350 0.00 3.84 -17.83
C LEU A 350 1.13 4.78 -17.40
N PHE A 351 1.48 5.77 -18.23
CA PHE A 351 2.53 6.74 -17.92
C PHE A 351 2.08 7.72 -16.83
N SER A 352 0.79 8.04 -16.72
CA SER A 352 0.25 8.79 -15.58
C SER A 352 0.39 8.03 -14.26
N CYS A 353 0.15 6.71 -14.27
CA CYS A 353 0.41 5.85 -13.11
C CYS A 353 1.91 5.80 -12.77
N LEU A 354 2.81 5.77 -13.76
CA LEU A 354 4.24 5.84 -13.54
C LEU A 354 4.63 7.17 -12.88
N LEU A 355 4.18 8.30 -13.44
CA LEU A 355 4.44 9.63 -12.88
C LEU A 355 3.88 9.75 -11.46
N SER A 356 2.62 9.41 -11.25
CA SER A 356 2.01 9.44 -9.93
C SER A 356 2.75 8.51 -8.95
N GLY A 357 3.20 7.34 -9.42
CA GLY A 357 3.95 6.36 -8.62
C GLY A 357 5.32 6.85 -8.15
N ILE A 358 5.98 7.78 -8.85
CA ILE A 358 7.25 8.35 -8.36
C ILE A 358 7.05 9.34 -7.22
N LEU A 359 5.86 9.93 -7.09
CA LEU A 359 5.59 10.97 -6.09
C LEU A 359 5.74 10.46 -4.66
N GLU A 360 5.46 9.16 -4.41
CA GLU A 360 5.67 8.58 -3.07
C GLU A 360 7.15 8.60 -2.63
N PHE A 361 8.10 8.66 -3.60
CA PHE A 361 9.55 8.68 -3.34
C PHE A 361 10.17 10.07 -3.50
N ASN A 362 9.49 10.99 -4.17
CA ASN A 362 10.01 12.30 -4.58
C ASN A 362 9.16 13.43 -4.01
N ASN A 363 9.23 13.63 -2.70
CA ASN A 363 8.61 14.72 -1.96
C ASN A 363 9.45 15.04 -0.71
N MET A 364 9.22 16.20 -0.10
CA MET A 364 9.97 16.69 1.07
C MET A 364 9.57 16.02 2.41
N PHE A 365 8.86 14.88 2.36
CA PHE A 365 8.56 14.02 3.51
C PHE A 365 9.34 12.71 3.45
N CYS A 366 10.06 12.48 2.37
CA CYS A 366 10.94 11.32 2.21
C CYS A 366 12.22 11.48 3.02
N THR A 367 12.75 10.36 3.54
CA THR A 367 14.02 10.35 4.29
C THR A 367 15.01 9.33 3.72
N PHE A 368 16.28 9.48 4.07
CA PHE A 368 17.31 8.53 3.69
C PHE A 368 17.22 7.27 4.57
N LYS A 369 16.95 6.13 3.95
CA LYS A 369 16.85 4.86 4.67
C LYS A 369 18.23 4.29 5.01
N GLY A 370 19.23 4.60 4.20
CA GLY A 370 20.60 4.13 4.34
C GLY A 370 21.16 3.48 3.09
N GLU A 371 22.46 3.20 3.10
CA GLU A 371 23.15 2.45 2.07
C GLU A 371 22.82 0.95 2.15
N GLY A 372 22.99 0.20 1.06
CA GLY A 372 22.79 -1.25 1.00
C GLY A 372 21.35 -1.72 0.85
N THR A 373 20.38 -0.80 0.77
CA THR A 373 18.97 -1.08 0.44
C THR A 373 18.42 0.04 -0.46
N GLY A 374 17.17 -0.03 -0.91
CA GLY A 374 16.54 1.11 -1.57
C GLY A 374 16.67 2.36 -0.70
N ALA A 375 17.45 3.35 -1.17
CA ALA A 375 17.94 4.44 -0.34
C ALA A 375 16.85 5.37 0.20
N VAL A 376 15.71 5.47 -0.49
CA VAL A 376 14.60 6.36 -0.11
C VAL A 376 13.59 5.60 0.76
N ARG A 377 13.35 6.12 1.97
CA ARG A 377 12.16 5.78 2.74
C ARG A 377 11.04 6.70 2.26
N HIS A 378 10.10 6.12 1.52
CA HIS A 378 8.99 6.84 0.92
C HIS A 378 7.96 7.30 1.97
N ILE A 379 7.16 8.32 1.61
CA ILE A 379 6.19 8.96 2.51
C ILE A 379 5.21 7.97 3.15
N PHE A 380 4.75 6.97 2.40
CA PHE A 380 3.80 5.96 2.86
C PHE A 380 4.48 4.67 3.39
N ALA A 381 5.67 4.77 3.96
CA ALA A 381 6.27 3.68 4.74
C ALA A 381 5.41 3.29 5.97
N HIS A 382 4.59 4.23 6.43
CA HIS A 382 3.49 4.05 7.36
C HIS A 382 2.18 4.50 6.67
N HIS A 383 1.02 4.06 7.17
CA HIS A 383 -0.29 4.46 6.62
C HIS A 383 -0.73 5.86 7.11
N ILE A 384 0.22 6.79 7.22
CA ILE A 384 -0.01 8.16 7.70
C ILE A 384 0.85 9.16 6.92
N LEU A 385 0.39 10.41 6.86
CA LEU A 385 1.14 11.55 6.33
C LEU A 385 1.96 12.18 7.45
N LYS A 386 3.24 11.83 7.55
CA LYS A 386 4.14 12.29 8.60
C LYS A 386 5.20 13.23 8.06
N THR A 387 5.27 14.46 8.59
CA THR A 387 6.33 15.40 8.23
C THR A 387 7.69 14.98 8.79
N GLU A 388 8.75 15.26 8.05
CA GLU A 388 10.12 15.01 8.48
C GLU A 388 10.91 16.32 8.60
N VAL A 389 11.83 16.37 9.56
CA VAL A 389 12.68 17.56 9.76
C VAL A 389 14.01 17.48 8.99
N MET A 390 14.40 16.26 8.59
CA MET A 390 15.60 15.99 7.77
C MET A 390 15.19 15.23 6.50
N PRO A 391 14.46 15.86 5.57
CA PRO A 391 14.06 15.23 4.32
C PRO A 391 15.22 15.06 3.35
N ILE A 392 15.02 14.19 2.35
CA ILE A 392 15.87 14.10 1.16
C ILE A 392 15.09 14.50 -0.08
N GLU A 393 15.80 15.02 -1.05
CA GLU A 393 15.32 15.27 -2.40
C GLU A 393 16.08 14.36 -3.36
N ALA A 394 15.38 13.39 -3.95
CA ALA A 394 15.97 12.45 -4.91
C ALA A 394 15.91 13.02 -6.32
N ASN A 395 16.85 12.58 -7.17
CA ASN A 395 16.83 12.88 -8.60
C ASN A 395 15.61 12.24 -9.26
N ILE A 396 14.69 13.04 -9.76
CA ILE A 396 13.39 12.57 -10.28
C ILE A 396 13.55 11.72 -11.54
N TRP A 397 14.42 12.12 -12.49
CA TRP A 397 14.68 11.29 -13.66
C TRP A 397 15.37 9.99 -13.29
N GLY A 398 16.36 10.10 -12.42
CA GLY A 398 17.16 8.99 -11.92
C GLY A 398 18.55 8.89 -12.54
N THR A 399 19.42 8.24 -11.78
CA THR A 399 20.80 7.90 -12.12
C THR A 399 20.98 6.39 -11.95
N PRO A 400 22.10 5.80 -12.40
CA PRO A 400 22.32 4.33 -12.33
C PRO A 400 22.14 3.70 -10.94
N LYS A 401 22.31 4.46 -9.86
CA LYS A 401 22.21 3.98 -8.47
C LYS A 401 21.09 4.64 -7.66
N SER A 402 20.14 5.32 -8.32
CA SER A 402 18.99 5.93 -7.65
C SER A 402 17.85 4.92 -7.48
N SER A 403 16.92 5.21 -6.57
CA SER A 403 15.70 4.44 -6.36
C SER A 403 14.48 5.35 -6.34
N GLY A 404 13.33 4.84 -6.82
CA GLY A 404 12.07 5.59 -6.81
C GLY A 404 11.97 6.71 -7.86
N SER A 405 12.87 6.75 -8.84
CA SER A 405 12.89 7.73 -9.93
C SER A 405 12.08 7.27 -11.14
N PHE A 406 11.81 8.18 -12.08
CA PHE A 406 10.98 7.90 -13.26
C PHE A 406 11.57 6.75 -14.11
N SER A 407 12.85 6.81 -14.45
CA SER A 407 13.51 5.77 -15.25
C SER A 407 13.67 4.44 -14.51
N THR A 408 13.89 4.46 -13.19
CA THR A 408 14.01 3.21 -12.41
C THR A 408 12.67 2.54 -12.17
N LEU A 409 11.60 3.30 -11.93
CA LEU A 409 10.26 2.73 -11.79
C LEU A 409 9.67 2.28 -13.13
N TYR A 410 10.01 2.93 -14.25
CA TYR A 410 9.68 2.43 -15.57
C TYR A 410 10.17 0.98 -15.76
N LYS A 411 11.45 0.72 -15.46
CA LYS A 411 12.03 -0.62 -15.57
C LYS A 411 11.44 -1.60 -14.55
N SER A 412 11.40 -1.21 -13.28
CA SER A 412 11.07 -2.12 -12.18
C SER A 412 9.57 -2.33 -11.96
N ARG A 413 8.72 -1.41 -12.39
CA ARG A 413 7.25 -1.52 -12.27
C ARG A 413 6.59 -1.77 -13.62
N ILE A 414 6.81 -0.91 -14.61
CA ILE A 414 6.10 -0.98 -15.88
C ILE A 414 6.58 -2.17 -16.72
N LEU A 415 7.84 -2.22 -17.11
CA LEU A 415 8.36 -3.31 -17.95
C LEU A 415 8.19 -4.69 -17.30
N ARG A 416 8.45 -4.79 -15.99
CA ARG A 416 8.22 -6.04 -15.26
C ARG A 416 6.74 -6.45 -15.24
N SER A 417 5.83 -5.50 -15.13
CA SER A 417 4.39 -5.76 -15.21
C SER A 417 3.97 -6.25 -16.59
N LEU A 418 4.48 -5.61 -17.66
CA LEU A 418 4.19 -6.01 -19.03
C LEU A 418 4.72 -7.41 -19.36
N ASP A 419 5.91 -7.75 -18.88
CA ASP A 419 6.47 -9.11 -19.00
C ASP A 419 5.57 -10.14 -18.29
N TYR A 420 5.20 -9.89 -17.03
CA TYR A 420 4.30 -10.77 -16.29
C TYR A 420 2.93 -10.92 -16.97
N LYS A 421 2.36 -9.85 -17.50
CA LYS A 421 1.04 -9.88 -18.17
C LYS A 421 1.02 -10.80 -19.38
N SER A 422 2.13 -10.86 -20.13
CA SER A 422 2.25 -11.70 -21.33
C SER A 422 2.27 -13.18 -20.99
N ASN A 423 2.90 -13.55 -19.89
CA ASN A 423 2.97 -14.94 -19.39
C ASN A 423 2.93 -14.99 -17.87
N PRO A 424 1.74 -14.81 -17.25
CA PRO A 424 1.60 -14.85 -15.81
C PRO A 424 1.96 -16.22 -15.24
N PHE A 425 2.76 -16.22 -14.19
CA PHE A 425 3.20 -17.43 -13.48
C PHE A 425 2.58 -17.53 -12.08
N GLU A 426 2.57 -18.75 -11.52
CA GLU A 426 2.22 -19.03 -10.15
C GLU A 426 3.44 -19.40 -9.33
N LEU A 427 3.40 -19.07 -8.05
CA LEU A 427 4.43 -19.44 -7.09
C LEU A 427 4.21 -20.88 -6.62
N GLN A 428 5.24 -21.72 -6.70
CA GLN A 428 5.27 -23.07 -6.12
C GLN A 428 6.42 -23.16 -5.12
N LEU A 429 6.17 -23.77 -3.97
CA LEU A 429 7.20 -24.07 -2.99
C LEU A 429 7.62 -25.54 -3.11
N LYS A 430 8.89 -25.79 -3.38
CA LYS A 430 9.48 -27.13 -3.42
C LYS A 430 10.81 -27.12 -2.67
N ASN A 431 10.93 -27.93 -1.62
CA ASN A 431 12.09 -27.99 -0.75
C ASN A 431 12.53 -26.59 -0.24
N ARG A 432 11.56 -25.81 0.25
CA ARG A 432 11.72 -24.42 0.72
C ARG A 432 12.19 -23.40 -0.35
N LYS A 433 12.37 -23.83 -1.61
CA LYS A 433 12.69 -22.94 -2.73
C LYS A 433 11.43 -22.49 -3.47
N SER A 434 11.46 -21.26 -3.95
CA SER A 434 10.38 -20.70 -4.78
C SER A 434 10.63 -21.02 -6.25
N LEU A 435 9.67 -21.65 -6.88
CA LEU A 435 9.66 -21.93 -8.32
C LEU A 435 8.52 -21.13 -8.97
N LYS A 436 8.69 -20.74 -10.22
CA LYS A 436 7.68 -20.09 -11.05
C LYS A 436 7.10 -21.11 -12.02
N ILE A 437 5.78 -21.31 -11.95
CA ILE A 437 5.04 -22.22 -12.85
C ILE A 437 4.32 -21.34 -13.88
N SER A 438 4.80 -21.35 -15.12
CA SER A 438 4.26 -20.57 -16.23
C SER A 438 3.36 -21.39 -17.14
N ASN A 439 2.69 -20.74 -18.10
CA ASN A 439 1.82 -21.35 -19.13
C ASN A 439 0.56 -22.04 -18.60
N ILE A 440 0.14 -21.71 -17.38
CA ILE A 440 -1.08 -22.24 -16.75
C ILE A 440 -2.18 -21.18 -16.62
N ASN A 441 -1.86 -19.94 -16.93
CA ASN A 441 -2.76 -18.79 -16.83
C ASN A 441 -3.10 -18.21 -18.21
N ILE A 442 -4.24 -17.56 -18.29
CA ILE A 442 -4.58 -16.69 -19.43
C ILE A 442 -3.78 -15.39 -19.29
N PRO A 443 -3.17 -14.88 -20.39
CA PRO A 443 -2.50 -13.58 -20.39
C PRO A 443 -3.42 -12.44 -19.97
N LEU A 444 -2.87 -11.49 -19.22
CA LEU A 444 -3.62 -10.33 -18.69
C LEU A 444 -3.61 -9.13 -19.67
N ASN A 445 -3.72 -9.38 -20.95
CA ASN A 445 -3.88 -8.35 -22.00
C ASN A 445 -5.37 -8.23 -22.34
N CYS A 446 -6.12 -7.55 -21.46
CA CYS A 446 -7.57 -7.52 -21.51
C CYS A 446 -8.09 -6.40 -22.41
N ASP A 447 -9.11 -6.72 -23.20
CA ASP A 447 -9.98 -5.71 -23.79
C ASP A 447 -10.99 -5.29 -22.72
N ILE A 448 -10.97 -3.99 -22.35
CA ILE A 448 -11.78 -3.44 -21.27
C ILE A 448 -12.99 -2.76 -21.85
N ALA A 449 -14.18 -3.20 -21.43
CA ALA A 449 -15.46 -2.61 -21.85
C ALA A 449 -15.56 -1.13 -21.40
N GLY A 450 -16.10 -0.30 -22.28
CA GLY A 450 -16.36 1.10 -22.00
C GLY A 450 -17.54 1.31 -21.04
N ASN A 451 -18.55 0.42 -21.12
CA ASN A 451 -19.75 0.41 -20.29
C ASN A 451 -20.25 -1.03 -20.10
N TYR A 452 -21.25 -1.22 -19.23
CA TYR A 452 -21.81 -2.54 -18.94
C TYR A 452 -22.53 -3.17 -20.14
N SER A 453 -23.18 -2.38 -21.00
CA SER A 453 -23.84 -2.89 -22.21
C SER A 453 -22.85 -3.54 -23.18
N ASP A 454 -21.66 -2.95 -23.35
CA ASP A 454 -20.60 -3.52 -24.18
C ASP A 454 -20.01 -4.80 -23.58
N PHE A 455 -19.85 -4.83 -22.25
CA PHE A 455 -19.44 -6.04 -21.52
C PHE A 455 -20.42 -7.20 -21.78
N ARG A 456 -21.73 -6.94 -21.82
CA ARG A 456 -22.75 -7.98 -22.06
C ARG A 456 -22.73 -8.61 -23.45
N LYS A 457 -22.34 -7.88 -24.49
CA LYS A 457 -22.43 -8.30 -25.90
C LYS A 457 -21.40 -9.37 -26.31
N ASN A 458 -20.87 -10.17 -25.40
CA ASN A 458 -19.83 -11.19 -25.63
C ASN A 458 -18.54 -10.64 -26.28
N GLY A 459 -18.26 -9.36 -26.06
CA GLY A 459 -17.03 -8.69 -26.46
C GLY A 459 -15.97 -8.76 -25.34
N PRO A 460 -15.61 -7.61 -24.75
CA PRO A 460 -14.59 -7.54 -23.71
C PRO A 460 -14.94 -8.41 -22.48
N SER A 461 -13.95 -9.12 -21.94
CA SER A 461 -14.11 -9.98 -20.76
C SER A 461 -13.99 -9.24 -19.42
N VAL A 462 -13.63 -7.95 -19.46
CA VAL A 462 -13.40 -7.12 -18.26
C VAL A 462 -14.18 -5.82 -18.36
N TYR A 463 -14.92 -5.47 -17.32
CA TYR A 463 -15.56 -4.17 -17.14
C TYR A 463 -15.09 -3.52 -15.86
N ILE A 464 -14.51 -2.33 -15.97
CA ILE A 464 -13.99 -1.54 -14.82
C ILE A 464 -14.72 -0.22 -14.76
N SER A 465 -15.29 0.10 -13.61
CA SER A 465 -15.99 1.37 -13.36
C SER A 465 -15.60 1.98 -12.01
N HIS A 466 -15.95 3.26 -11.81
CA HIS A 466 -15.86 3.91 -10.52
C HIS A 466 -17.22 4.50 -10.12
N GLY A 467 -17.44 4.65 -8.83
CA GLY A 467 -18.65 5.18 -8.22
C GLY A 467 -19.20 4.31 -7.12
N ASP A 468 -20.35 4.69 -6.59
CA ASP A 468 -21.01 3.98 -5.49
C ASP A 468 -21.35 2.54 -5.88
N SER A 469 -20.79 1.58 -5.13
CA SER A 469 -21.06 0.15 -5.31
C SER A 469 -22.37 -0.32 -4.70
N GLY A 470 -23.06 0.55 -3.96
CA GLY A 470 -24.46 0.34 -3.51
C GLY A 470 -25.49 0.63 -4.58
N ASN A 471 -25.07 1.19 -5.75
CA ASN A 471 -25.95 1.48 -6.87
C ASN A 471 -25.17 1.31 -8.19
N THR A 472 -25.35 0.17 -8.85
CA THR A 472 -24.63 -0.18 -10.08
C THR A 472 -25.53 -0.28 -11.31
N ASP A 473 -24.90 -0.19 -12.48
CA ASP A 473 -25.55 -0.43 -13.79
C ASP A 473 -25.66 -1.92 -14.15
N ILE A 474 -25.26 -2.82 -13.24
CA ILE A 474 -25.28 -4.27 -13.45
C ILE A 474 -26.72 -4.79 -13.35
N GLU A 475 -27.08 -5.68 -14.27
CA GLU A 475 -28.42 -6.28 -14.26
C GLU A 475 -28.66 -7.25 -13.11
N ASN A 476 -29.93 -7.41 -12.75
CA ASN A 476 -30.38 -8.36 -11.73
C ASN A 476 -29.96 -9.79 -12.12
N LEU A 477 -29.52 -10.60 -11.14
CA LEU A 477 -29.25 -12.02 -11.30
C LEU A 477 -28.29 -12.36 -12.48
N SER A 478 -27.36 -11.48 -12.78
CA SER A 478 -26.42 -11.61 -13.91
C SER A 478 -25.01 -12.06 -13.52
N VAL A 479 -24.67 -12.02 -12.24
CA VAL A 479 -23.36 -12.34 -11.69
C VAL A 479 -23.38 -13.70 -11.02
N ASP A 480 -22.37 -14.55 -11.28
CA ASP A 480 -22.26 -15.89 -10.71
C ASP A 480 -21.69 -15.86 -9.29
N MET A 481 -20.73 -14.96 -9.02
CA MET A 481 -20.09 -14.84 -7.72
C MET A 481 -19.60 -13.42 -7.46
N VAL A 482 -19.69 -12.97 -6.23
CA VAL A 482 -19.06 -11.76 -5.72
C VAL A 482 -17.86 -12.18 -4.86
N ILE A 483 -16.66 -11.71 -5.23
CA ILE A 483 -15.42 -11.98 -4.48
C ILE A 483 -14.73 -10.65 -4.23
N THR A 484 -14.55 -10.25 -2.96
CA THR A 484 -14.07 -8.92 -2.64
C THR A 484 -13.32 -8.83 -1.31
N ASP A 485 -12.73 -7.67 -1.06
CA ASP A 485 -12.07 -7.28 0.18
C ASP A 485 -12.60 -5.90 0.61
N PRO A 486 -13.69 -5.84 1.38
CA PRO A 486 -14.28 -4.58 1.81
C PRO A 486 -13.35 -3.83 2.78
N PRO A 487 -13.54 -2.51 2.98
CA PRO A 487 -12.85 -1.78 4.04
C PRO A 487 -13.10 -2.40 5.42
N PHE A 488 -12.05 -2.42 6.27
CA PHE A 488 -12.13 -3.01 7.61
C PHE A 488 -12.43 -1.94 8.66
N PHE A 489 -13.68 -1.57 8.78
CA PHE A 489 -14.20 -0.59 9.71
C PHE A 489 -13.36 0.72 9.71
N ASP A 490 -12.62 1.05 10.80
CA ASP A 490 -11.85 2.28 10.95
C ASP A 490 -10.33 2.14 10.63
N ASN A 491 -9.90 1.07 9.93
CA ASN A 491 -8.47 0.75 9.79
C ASN A 491 -7.70 1.68 8.84
N VAL A 492 -8.21 1.95 7.63
CA VAL A 492 -7.52 2.74 6.61
C VAL A 492 -8.46 3.74 5.95
N HIS A 493 -8.14 5.02 6.02
CA HIS A 493 -8.87 6.10 5.35
C HIS A 493 -8.33 6.28 3.92
N TYR A 494 -8.79 5.43 2.98
CA TYR A 494 -8.24 5.33 1.63
C TYR A 494 -8.30 6.65 0.87
N SER A 495 -9.43 7.33 0.84
CA SER A 495 -9.62 8.57 0.11
C SER A 495 -8.68 9.68 0.58
N GLN A 496 -8.46 9.79 1.89
CA GLN A 496 -7.57 10.81 2.46
C GLN A 496 -6.10 10.64 2.06
N LEU A 497 -5.68 9.40 1.82
CA LEU A 497 -4.33 9.08 1.36
C LEU A 497 -4.24 9.13 -0.17
N ALA A 498 -5.31 8.74 -0.86
CA ALA A 498 -5.40 8.75 -2.32
C ALA A 498 -5.39 10.16 -2.90
N ASP A 499 -5.95 11.15 -2.21
CA ASP A 499 -5.97 12.55 -2.62
C ASP A 499 -4.58 13.09 -2.98
N PHE A 500 -3.51 12.64 -2.28
CA PHE A 500 -2.13 13.00 -2.60
C PHE A 500 -1.71 12.63 -4.04
N PHE A 501 -2.19 11.50 -4.55
CA PHE A 501 -1.89 11.03 -5.90
C PHE A 501 -2.93 11.51 -6.91
N TYR A 502 -4.19 11.51 -6.52
CA TYR A 502 -5.34 11.86 -7.36
C TYR A 502 -5.20 13.25 -7.96
N TYR A 503 -4.76 14.21 -7.17
CA TYR A 503 -4.50 15.56 -7.59
C TYR A 503 -3.67 15.65 -8.88
N TRP A 504 -2.57 14.90 -8.97
CA TRP A 504 -1.68 14.87 -10.14
C TRP A 504 -2.28 14.07 -11.30
N LEU A 505 -2.92 12.94 -11.01
CA LEU A 505 -3.59 12.12 -12.02
C LEU A 505 -4.73 12.89 -12.69
N ASN A 506 -5.52 13.62 -11.92
CA ASN A 506 -6.65 14.38 -12.42
C ASN A 506 -6.21 15.52 -13.36
N GLN A 507 -5.04 16.12 -13.10
CA GLN A 507 -4.44 17.13 -13.99
C GLN A 507 -4.11 16.58 -15.38
N ILE A 508 -3.82 15.31 -15.52
CA ILE A 508 -3.42 14.68 -16.79
C ILE A 508 -4.62 14.04 -17.48
N LEU A 509 -5.47 13.35 -16.73
CA LEU A 509 -6.49 12.45 -17.26
C LEU A 509 -7.89 13.06 -17.27
N ASN A 510 -8.12 14.20 -16.59
CA ASN A 510 -9.45 14.81 -16.41
C ASN A 510 -10.50 13.79 -15.95
N ILE A 511 -10.22 13.13 -14.82
CA ILE A 511 -11.02 12.00 -14.30
C ILE A 511 -12.39 12.48 -13.84
N SER A 512 -12.42 13.60 -13.12
CA SER A 512 -13.63 14.22 -12.54
C SER A 512 -13.39 15.71 -12.30
N ASP A 513 -14.46 16.48 -12.18
CA ASP A 513 -14.44 17.89 -11.74
C ASP A 513 -14.14 18.02 -10.24
N ASP A 514 -14.23 16.92 -9.47
CA ASP A 514 -13.97 16.92 -8.04
C ASP A 514 -12.45 17.03 -7.75
N GLU A 515 -12.10 17.86 -6.79
CA GLU A 515 -10.71 18.03 -6.32
C GLU A 515 -10.26 16.93 -5.34
N THR A 516 -11.11 15.97 -4.99
CA THR A 516 -10.87 14.96 -3.97
C THR A 516 -11.50 13.63 -4.35
N THR A 517 -10.95 12.53 -3.83
CA THR A 517 -11.51 11.19 -3.97
C THR A 517 -12.51 10.84 -2.86
N ARG A 518 -12.77 11.74 -1.92
CA ARG A 518 -13.68 11.53 -0.79
C ARG A 518 -15.13 11.59 -1.25
N HIS A 519 -15.90 10.61 -0.84
CA HIS A 519 -17.32 10.49 -1.19
C HIS A 519 -18.14 10.05 0.02
N GLU A 520 -19.39 10.52 0.13
CA GLU A 520 -20.26 10.21 1.28
C GLU A 520 -20.62 8.73 1.39
N ALA A 521 -20.76 8.05 0.25
CA ALA A 521 -21.01 6.60 0.20
C ALA A 521 -19.76 5.73 0.41
N GLU A 522 -18.57 6.32 0.68
CA GLU A 522 -17.37 5.53 1.01
C GLU A 522 -17.65 4.65 2.24
N VAL A 523 -17.50 3.33 2.06
CA VAL A 523 -17.73 2.34 3.12
C VAL A 523 -16.56 2.38 4.08
N GLN A 524 -16.52 3.42 4.91
CA GLN A 524 -15.51 3.61 5.95
C GLN A 524 -16.05 4.66 6.93
N ASP A 525 -16.14 4.27 8.20
CA ASP A 525 -16.60 5.18 9.25
C ASP A 525 -15.96 4.77 10.58
N THR A 526 -15.89 5.71 11.54
CA THR A 526 -15.50 5.43 12.93
C THR A 526 -16.69 5.02 13.79
N ASP A 527 -17.91 5.26 13.29
CA ASP A 527 -19.17 4.84 13.88
C ASP A 527 -19.59 3.49 13.30
N ALA A 528 -19.84 2.50 14.16
CA ALA A 528 -20.14 1.13 13.76
C ALA A 528 -21.47 0.99 13.03
N ASP A 529 -22.50 1.76 13.44
CA ASP A 529 -23.82 1.70 12.84
C ASP A 529 -23.79 2.29 11.41
N LYS A 530 -23.13 3.44 11.23
CA LYS A 530 -22.94 4.04 9.90
C LYS A 530 -22.12 3.16 8.98
N PHE A 531 -21.06 2.53 9.49
CA PHE A 531 -20.27 1.56 8.72
C PHE A 531 -21.15 0.38 8.29
N SER A 532 -21.95 -0.19 9.22
CA SER A 532 -22.88 -1.28 8.94
C SER A 532 -23.90 -0.90 7.87
N GLU A 533 -24.50 0.29 7.95
CA GLU A 533 -25.48 0.79 6.98
C GLU A 533 -24.88 0.93 5.57
N LYS A 534 -23.71 1.55 5.44
CA LYS A 534 -23.01 1.70 4.18
C LYS A 534 -22.62 0.35 3.57
N LEU A 535 -22.08 -0.57 4.38
CA LEU A 535 -21.72 -1.92 3.92
C LEU A 535 -22.96 -2.72 3.53
N CYS A 536 -24.05 -2.59 4.27
CA CYS A 536 -25.35 -3.19 3.95
C CYS A 536 -25.87 -2.71 2.59
N SER A 537 -25.74 -1.42 2.27
CA SER A 537 -26.13 -0.88 0.96
C SER A 537 -25.39 -1.61 -0.18
N VAL A 538 -24.07 -1.73 -0.07
CA VAL A 538 -23.25 -2.45 -1.09
C VAL A 538 -23.61 -3.93 -1.15
N PHE A 539 -23.76 -4.60 -0.01
CA PHE A 539 -24.13 -6.03 0.02
C PHE A 539 -25.55 -6.27 -0.50
N SER A 540 -26.48 -5.34 -0.30
CA SER A 540 -27.82 -5.42 -0.88
C SER A 540 -27.78 -5.33 -2.40
N GLU A 541 -26.93 -4.47 -2.94
CA GLU A 541 -26.68 -4.40 -4.37
C GLU A 541 -26.02 -5.69 -4.90
N CYS A 542 -25.05 -6.24 -4.16
CA CYS A 542 -24.49 -7.55 -4.45
C CYS A 542 -25.56 -8.65 -4.47
N ASN A 543 -26.51 -8.62 -3.55
CA ASN A 543 -27.64 -9.57 -3.52
C ASN A 543 -28.53 -9.41 -4.76
N ARG A 544 -28.81 -8.18 -5.19
CA ARG A 544 -29.62 -7.91 -6.39
C ARG A 544 -28.98 -8.48 -7.66
N VAL A 545 -27.67 -8.25 -7.86
CA VAL A 545 -26.96 -8.64 -9.09
C VAL A 545 -26.59 -10.13 -9.11
N LEU A 546 -26.39 -10.75 -7.94
CA LEU A 546 -25.98 -12.13 -7.78
C LEU A 546 -27.09 -13.10 -8.16
N LYS A 547 -26.80 -14.16 -8.91
CA LYS A 547 -27.71 -15.25 -9.19
C LYS A 547 -28.18 -15.93 -7.89
N ASN A 548 -29.30 -16.64 -7.91
CA ASN A 548 -29.88 -17.26 -6.71
C ASN A 548 -28.91 -18.26 -6.04
N GLU A 549 -28.21 -19.05 -6.83
CA GLU A 549 -27.20 -20.01 -6.37
C GLU A 549 -25.80 -19.41 -6.21
N GLY A 550 -25.64 -18.12 -6.47
CA GLY A 550 -24.37 -17.44 -6.39
C GLY A 550 -23.87 -17.27 -4.96
N LEU A 551 -22.58 -16.99 -4.80
CA LEU A 551 -21.93 -16.81 -3.51
C LEU A 551 -21.36 -15.39 -3.39
N LEU A 552 -21.49 -14.82 -2.18
CA LEU A 552 -20.72 -13.66 -1.75
C LEU A 552 -19.56 -14.16 -0.89
N ILE A 553 -18.32 -13.93 -1.34
CA ILE A 553 -17.08 -14.29 -0.63
C ILE A 553 -16.30 -13.02 -0.38
N PHE A 554 -15.89 -12.80 0.86
CA PHE A 554 -15.05 -11.65 1.17
C PHE A 554 -14.09 -11.93 2.31
N THR A 555 -13.00 -11.15 2.36
CA THR A 555 -12.02 -11.22 3.45
C THR A 555 -12.35 -10.17 4.50
N TYR A 556 -12.16 -10.51 5.77
CA TYR A 556 -12.34 -9.59 6.88
C TYR A 556 -11.57 -10.03 8.12
N HIS A 557 -11.07 -9.07 8.88
CA HIS A 557 -10.66 -9.26 10.28
C HIS A 557 -10.81 -7.95 11.07
N HIS A 558 -11.05 -8.07 12.36
CA HIS A 558 -11.04 -6.92 13.26
C HIS A 558 -10.65 -7.35 14.68
N SER A 559 -10.00 -6.46 15.44
CA SER A 559 -9.57 -6.75 16.82
C SER A 559 -10.71 -6.59 17.83
N ARG A 560 -11.67 -5.70 17.56
CA ARG A 560 -12.79 -5.35 18.44
C ARG A 560 -14.08 -6.04 17.99
N HIS A 561 -14.96 -6.34 18.97
CA HIS A 561 -16.25 -6.99 18.71
C HIS A 561 -17.23 -6.11 17.91
N GLU A 562 -17.17 -4.77 18.09
CA GLU A 562 -18.04 -3.83 17.35
C GLU A 562 -17.87 -3.99 15.82
N GLY A 563 -16.64 -4.18 15.36
CA GLY A 563 -16.38 -4.41 13.94
C GLY A 563 -17.00 -5.73 13.43
N TRP A 564 -16.98 -6.80 14.23
CA TRP A 564 -17.61 -8.08 13.89
C TRP A 564 -19.13 -7.99 13.89
N THR A 565 -19.72 -7.29 14.88
CA THR A 565 -21.16 -7.07 14.97
C THR A 565 -21.66 -6.26 13.78
N ALA A 566 -20.97 -5.16 13.43
CA ALA A 566 -21.35 -4.30 12.31
C ALA A 566 -21.34 -5.04 10.96
N VAL A 567 -20.31 -5.87 10.71
CA VAL A 567 -20.23 -6.68 9.49
C VAL A 567 -21.32 -7.75 9.46
N TYR A 568 -21.57 -8.45 10.58
CA TYR A 568 -22.61 -9.47 10.64
C TYR A 568 -24.01 -8.87 10.40
N GLU A 569 -24.28 -7.73 11.01
CA GLU A 569 -25.54 -6.99 10.83
C GLU A 569 -25.74 -6.58 9.37
N ALA A 570 -24.68 -6.09 8.71
CA ALA A 570 -24.72 -5.75 7.28
C ALA A 570 -25.01 -6.97 6.40
N ILE A 571 -24.37 -8.13 6.68
CA ILE A 571 -24.63 -9.40 5.98
C ILE A 571 -26.10 -9.82 6.10
N ARG A 572 -26.62 -9.83 7.33
CA ARG A 572 -27.99 -10.30 7.60
C ARG A 572 -29.04 -9.37 7.01
N LYS A 573 -28.89 -8.05 7.17
CA LYS A 573 -29.79 -7.04 6.61
C LYS A 573 -29.80 -7.05 5.08
N ALA A 574 -28.65 -7.34 4.45
CA ALA A 574 -28.56 -7.48 3.00
C ALA A 574 -29.11 -8.82 2.45
N GLY A 575 -29.67 -9.67 3.30
CA GLY A 575 -30.27 -10.94 2.91
C GLY A 575 -29.26 -12.05 2.63
N PHE A 576 -28.13 -12.07 3.34
CA PHE A 576 -27.13 -13.14 3.29
C PHE A 576 -26.99 -13.85 4.64
N ILE A 577 -26.45 -15.07 4.59
CA ILE A 577 -26.01 -15.86 5.75
C ILE A 577 -24.58 -16.38 5.52
N CYS A 578 -23.78 -16.40 6.57
CA CYS A 578 -22.47 -17.05 6.54
C CYS A 578 -22.62 -18.57 6.61
N VAL A 579 -22.06 -19.28 5.63
CA VAL A 579 -22.09 -20.74 5.57
C VAL A 579 -20.75 -21.39 5.88
N GLN A 580 -19.63 -20.69 5.59
CA GLN A 580 -18.27 -21.16 5.89
C GLN A 580 -17.33 -19.99 6.20
N SER A 581 -16.24 -20.31 6.91
CA SER A 581 -15.16 -19.35 7.19
C SER A 581 -13.81 -20.04 7.22
N TYR A 582 -12.76 -19.37 6.71
CA TYR A 582 -11.41 -19.91 6.58
C TYR A 582 -10.36 -18.89 6.97
N PRO A 583 -9.61 -19.09 8.08
CA PRO A 583 -8.48 -18.22 8.40
C PRO A 583 -7.30 -18.53 7.46
N VAL A 584 -6.70 -17.48 6.88
CA VAL A 584 -5.60 -17.60 5.94
C VAL A 584 -4.58 -16.51 6.16
N LYS A 585 -3.30 -16.77 5.88
CA LYS A 585 -2.24 -15.77 5.98
C LYS A 585 -2.48 -14.60 5.04
N ALA A 586 -2.46 -13.38 5.57
CA ALA A 586 -2.75 -12.16 4.82
C ALA A 586 -1.58 -11.19 4.75
N GLU A 587 -0.82 -11.08 5.83
CA GLU A 587 0.20 -10.05 6.00
C GLU A 587 1.59 -10.64 6.25
N MET A 588 2.63 -9.84 5.94
CA MET A 588 4.00 -10.19 6.26
C MET A 588 4.22 -10.19 7.78
N SER A 589 4.78 -11.27 8.32
CA SER A 589 4.98 -11.48 9.77
C SER A 589 5.81 -10.40 10.46
N VAL A 590 6.68 -9.68 9.71
CA VAL A 590 7.54 -8.62 10.24
C VAL A 590 7.06 -7.20 9.86
N SER A 591 5.82 -7.04 9.46
CA SER A 591 5.26 -5.71 9.18
C SER A 591 5.25 -4.86 10.46
N VAL A 592 5.75 -3.61 10.36
CA VAL A 592 5.91 -2.72 11.52
C VAL A 592 4.56 -2.40 12.18
N SER A 593 3.51 -2.24 11.39
CA SER A 593 2.16 -1.98 11.89
C SER A 593 1.62 -3.12 12.73
N VAL A 594 1.86 -4.36 12.30
CA VAL A 594 1.44 -5.57 13.03
C VAL A 594 2.26 -5.77 14.31
N GLN A 595 3.60 -5.58 14.26
CA GLN A 595 4.46 -5.76 15.42
C GLN A 595 4.22 -4.73 16.55
N GLN A 596 3.71 -3.54 16.23
CA GLN A 596 3.41 -2.49 17.20
C GLN A 596 2.00 -2.59 17.77
N ALA A 597 1.16 -3.48 17.26
CA ALA A 597 -0.19 -3.70 17.78
C ALA A 597 -0.16 -4.42 19.13
N LYS A 598 -1.07 -4.06 20.04
CA LYS A 598 -1.22 -4.73 21.34
C LYS A 598 -1.57 -6.22 21.18
N THR A 599 -2.39 -6.53 20.18
CA THR A 599 -2.78 -7.89 19.82
C THR A 599 -2.57 -8.04 18.30
N PRO A 600 -1.40 -8.54 17.87
CA PRO A 600 -1.12 -8.66 16.45
C PRO A 600 -2.02 -9.71 15.78
N ILE A 601 -2.60 -9.33 14.64
CA ILE A 601 -3.39 -10.20 13.77
C ILE A 601 -2.61 -10.36 12.46
N HIS A 602 -2.32 -11.60 12.08
CA HIS A 602 -1.58 -11.97 10.87
C HIS A 602 -2.44 -12.70 9.85
N LEU A 603 -3.63 -13.16 10.27
CA LEU A 603 -4.56 -13.90 9.45
C LEU A 603 -5.75 -13.02 9.07
N ASP A 604 -6.17 -13.12 7.80
CA ASP A 604 -7.50 -12.70 7.38
C ASP A 604 -8.46 -13.88 7.49
N LEU A 605 -9.73 -13.58 7.61
CA LEU A 605 -10.80 -14.54 7.56
C LEU A 605 -11.52 -14.43 6.21
N ILE A 606 -11.56 -15.50 5.45
CA ILE A 606 -12.42 -15.64 4.28
C ILE A 606 -13.80 -16.02 4.78
N LEU A 607 -14.81 -15.20 4.52
CA LEU A 607 -16.23 -15.49 4.82
C LEU A 607 -16.93 -15.86 3.53
N VAL A 608 -17.64 -16.99 3.56
CA VAL A 608 -18.43 -17.52 2.44
C VAL A 608 -19.90 -17.37 2.81
N CYS A 609 -20.65 -16.63 2.01
CA CYS A 609 -22.06 -16.32 2.27
C CYS A 609 -22.95 -16.76 1.11
N ARG A 610 -24.13 -17.24 1.44
CA ARG A 610 -25.25 -17.49 0.52
C ARG A 610 -26.40 -16.52 0.77
N LYS A 611 -27.25 -16.34 -0.22
CA LYS A 611 -28.54 -15.69 0.01
C LYS A 611 -29.32 -16.43 1.09
N SER A 612 -29.97 -15.68 1.98
CA SER A 612 -30.81 -16.24 3.05
C SER A 612 -31.92 -17.13 2.48
N GLY A 613 -32.15 -18.25 3.13
CA GLY A 613 -33.21 -19.17 2.83
C GLY A 613 -34.16 -19.32 4.01
N ASN A 614 -34.68 -20.53 4.22
CA ASN A 614 -35.50 -20.87 5.36
C ASN A 614 -34.62 -21.42 6.49
N GLU A 615 -33.91 -20.55 7.21
CA GLU A 615 -33.16 -20.88 8.42
C GLU A 615 -34.17 -21.27 9.51
N LYS A 616 -33.93 -22.40 10.21
CA LYS A 616 -34.92 -22.98 11.13
C LYS A 616 -34.38 -23.33 12.51
N ALA A 617 -33.09 -23.14 12.76
CA ALA A 617 -32.50 -23.53 14.03
C ALA A 617 -32.91 -22.54 15.14
N GLU A 618 -33.24 -23.07 16.29
CA GLU A 618 -33.46 -22.28 17.49
C GLU A 618 -32.12 -21.78 18.04
N PHE A 619 -32.14 -20.58 18.63
CA PHE A 619 -30.94 -19.94 19.16
C PHE A 619 -30.49 -20.67 20.45
N ASP A 620 -29.27 -21.22 20.44
CA ASP A 620 -28.60 -21.87 21.57
C ASP A 620 -27.14 -21.42 21.65
N ALA A 621 -26.87 -20.45 22.54
CA ALA A 621 -25.53 -19.86 22.73
C ALA A 621 -24.48 -20.92 23.10
N GLY A 622 -24.81 -21.88 23.98
CA GLY A 622 -23.88 -22.93 24.43
C GLY A 622 -23.46 -23.85 23.28
N ASN A 623 -24.41 -24.26 22.44
CA ASN A 623 -24.13 -25.09 21.27
C ASN A 623 -23.34 -24.33 20.19
N ILE A 624 -23.68 -23.04 19.97
CA ILE A 624 -22.95 -22.17 19.04
C ILE A 624 -21.48 -22.10 19.44
N LEU A 625 -21.18 -21.77 20.71
CA LEU A 625 -19.81 -21.64 21.20
C LEU A 625 -19.05 -22.95 21.13
N ARG A 626 -19.63 -24.07 21.63
CA ARG A 626 -19.00 -25.39 21.62
C ARG A 626 -18.60 -25.82 20.20
N THR A 627 -19.55 -25.75 19.28
CA THR A 627 -19.32 -26.15 17.87
C THR A 627 -18.29 -25.24 17.20
N SER A 628 -18.31 -23.95 17.51
CA SER A 628 -17.36 -22.96 16.96
C SER A 628 -15.94 -23.22 17.46
N VAL A 629 -15.76 -23.53 18.73
CA VAL A 629 -14.45 -23.88 19.32
C VAL A 629 -13.87 -25.15 18.68
N GLU A 630 -14.65 -26.21 18.53
CA GLU A 630 -14.20 -27.46 17.91
C GLU A 630 -13.70 -27.25 16.48
N LYS A 631 -14.48 -26.48 15.67
CA LYS A 631 -14.11 -26.17 14.28
C LYS A 631 -12.91 -25.21 14.19
N ALA A 632 -12.84 -24.18 15.03
CA ALA A 632 -11.69 -23.27 15.09
C ALA A 632 -10.40 -24.01 15.48
N LYS A 633 -10.48 -24.93 16.45
CA LYS A 633 -9.37 -25.81 16.86
C LYS A 633 -8.83 -26.65 15.70
N THR A 634 -9.71 -27.20 14.87
CA THR A 634 -9.33 -27.94 13.67
C THR A 634 -8.55 -27.07 12.68
N GLN A 635 -9.04 -25.85 12.40
CA GLN A 635 -8.39 -24.91 11.49
C GLN A 635 -7.03 -24.43 12.01
N ILE A 636 -6.95 -24.09 13.29
CA ILE A 636 -5.69 -23.68 13.94
C ILE A 636 -4.67 -24.84 13.90
N THR A 637 -5.11 -26.08 14.12
CA THR A 637 -4.26 -27.26 14.05
C THR A 637 -3.70 -27.45 12.63
N GLU A 638 -4.51 -27.28 11.58
CA GLU A 638 -4.07 -27.35 10.19
C GLU A 638 -3.03 -26.28 9.86
N LEU A 639 -3.26 -25.02 10.24
CA LEU A 639 -2.31 -23.93 10.06
C LEU A 639 -0.98 -24.23 10.78
N THR A 640 -1.03 -24.70 12.02
CA THR A 640 0.16 -25.05 12.81
C THR A 640 0.94 -26.21 12.19
N ARG A 641 0.26 -27.25 11.68
CA ARG A 641 0.90 -28.35 10.94
C ARG A 641 1.56 -27.87 9.65
N SER A 642 1.05 -26.80 9.06
CA SER A 642 1.61 -26.12 7.88
C SER A 642 2.69 -25.09 8.22
N GLU A 643 3.26 -25.12 9.41
CA GLU A 643 4.32 -24.23 9.90
C GLU A 643 3.90 -22.73 9.95
N ILE A 644 2.60 -22.42 10.00
CA ILE A 644 2.09 -21.07 10.15
C ILE A 644 1.96 -20.72 11.63
N LYS A 645 2.62 -19.62 12.03
CA LYS A 645 2.48 -19.08 13.40
C LYS A 645 1.10 -18.46 13.55
N VAL A 646 0.39 -18.85 14.60
CA VAL A 646 -0.92 -18.34 14.96
C VAL A 646 -0.81 -17.58 16.28
N SER A 647 -1.15 -16.31 16.30
CA SER A 647 -1.18 -15.46 17.50
C SER A 647 -2.50 -15.63 18.27
N PRO A 648 -2.61 -15.15 19.52
CA PRO A 648 -3.90 -15.08 20.21
C PRO A 648 -4.96 -14.27 19.44
N GLY A 649 -4.54 -13.19 18.77
CA GLY A 649 -5.42 -12.42 17.89
C GLY A 649 -5.92 -13.23 16.69
N ASP A 650 -5.06 -14.05 16.09
CA ASP A 650 -5.43 -14.96 14.99
C ASP A 650 -6.41 -16.04 15.47
N SER A 651 -6.22 -16.58 16.68
CA SER A 651 -7.16 -17.54 17.28
C SER A 651 -8.54 -16.93 17.50
N LYS A 652 -8.60 -15.66 17.96
CA LYS A 652 -9.86 -14.91 18.07
C LYS A 652 -10.54 -14.74 16.70
N VAL A 653 -9.80 -14.40 15.66
CA VAL A 653 -10.31 -14.25 14.28
C VAL A 653 -10.90 -15.59 13.78
N ALA A 654 -10.22 -16.72 13.95
CA ALA A 654 -10.72 -18.03 13.56
C ALA A 654 -12.01 -18.40 14.31
N LEU A 655 -12.04 -18.17 15.62
CA LEU A 655 -13.22 -18.46 16.45
C LEU A 655 -14.42 -17.57 16.07
N MET A 656 -14.21 -16.26 15.90
CA MET A 656 -15.27 -15.34 15.47
C MET A 656 -15.88 -15.78 14.14
N GLY A 657 -15.06 -16.17 13.16
CA GLY A 657 -15.57 -16.65 11.88
C GLY A 657 -16.47 -17.89 12.01
N ARG A 658 -16.13 -18.82 12.89
CA ARG A 658 -16.98 -20.00 13.15
C ARG A 658 -18.27 -19.63 13.86
N ILE A 659 -18.22 -18.67 14.80
CA ILE A 659 -19.42 -18.13 15.46
C ILE A 659 -20.37 -17.53 14.42
N LEU A 660 -19.88 -16.68 13.49
CA LEU A 660 -20.74 -16.10 12.44
C LEU A 660 -21.40 -17.17 11.56
N CYS A 661 -20.70 -18.29 11.29
CA CYS A 661 -21.28 -19.41 10.53
C CYS A 661 -22.35 -20.19 11.31
N GLU A 662 -22.17 -20.38 12.61
CA GLU A 662 -23.18 -21.04 13.43
C GLU A 662 -24.40 -20.13 13.65
N LEU A 663 -24.21 -18.82 13.85
CA LEU A 663 -25.29 -17.83 13.92
C LEU A 663 -26.10 -17.76 12.61
N GLY A 664 -25.44 -17.86 11.45
CA GLY A 664 -26.11 -17.84 10.14
C GLY A 664 -27.13 -18.98 9.94
N LYS A 665 -27.16 -20.00 10.79
CA LYS A 665 -28.17 -21.07 10.78
C LYS A 665 -29.43 -20.75 11.57
N MET A 666 -29.36 -19.69 12.42
CA MET A 666 -30.43 -19.32 13.33
C MET A 666 -31.52 -18.53 12.61
N ALA A 667 -32.72 -18.52 13.18
CA ALA A 667 -33.88 -17.84 12.61
C ALA A 667 -34.14 -16.44 13.20
N ASP A 668 -33.46 -16.07 14.29
CA ASP A 668 -33.72 -14.87 15.09
C ASP A 668 -32.55 -13.89 15.05
N MET A 669 -32.58 -12.97 14.07
CA MET A 669 -31.51 -11.99 13.86
C MET A 669 -31.31 -11.06 15.07
N GLU A 670 -32.35 -10.76 15.83
CA GLU A 670 -32.22 -9.86 16.99
C GLU A 670 -31.42 -10.53 18.12
N LYS A 671 -31.70 -11.81 18.40
CA LYS A 671 -30.91 -12.59 19.36
C LYS A 671 -29.48 -12.79 18.92
N GLU A 672 -29.25 -13.04 17.62
CA GLU A 672 -27.92 -13.18 17.01
C GLU A 672 -27.07 -11.93 17.24
N ILE A 673 -27.61 -10.74 16.92
CA ILE A 673 -26.93 -9.45 17.08
C ILE A 673 -26.67 -9.14 18.56
N ASN A 674 -27.67 -9.35 19.43
CA ASN A 674 -27.50 -9.15 20.87
C ASN A 674 -26.45 -10.07 21.47
N PHE A 675 -26.33 -11.30 21.01
CA PHE A 675 -25.25 -12.22 21.40
C PHE A 675 -23.88 -11.67 20.98
N LEU A 676 -23.73 -11.19 19.73
CA LEU A 676 -22.46 -10.65 19.23
C LEU A 676 -22.02 -9.38 19.96
N ARG A 677 -22.93 -8.55 20.42
CA ARG A 677 -22.62 -7.36 21.22
C ARG A 677 -21.96 -7.69 22.56
N ASN A 678 -22.23 -8.85 23.11
CA ASN A 678 -21.70 -9.33 24.40
C ASN A 678 -20.69 -10.48 24.25
N VAL A 679 -20.32 -10.85 23.02
CA VAL A 679 -19.53 -12.05 22.71
C VAL A 679 -18.14 -12.06 23.33
N GLU A 680 -17.54 -10.90 23.67
CA GLU A 680 -16.19 -10.85 24.25
C GLU A 680 -16.08 -11.52 25.60
N GLU A 681 -17.12 -11.42 26.45
CA GLU A 681 -17.17 -12.05 27.74
C GLU A 681 -17.17 -13.58 27.61
N GLU A 682 -17.81 -14.10 26.57
CA GLU A 682 -17.90 -15.54 26.29
C GLU A 682 -16.65 -16.09 25.55
N VAL A 683 -16.06 -15.30 24.66
CA VAL A 683 -14.94 -15.71 23.78
C VAL A 683 -13.61 -15.66 24.51
N ASN A 684 -13.34 -14.65 25.34
CA ASN A 684 -12.03 -14.48 25.98
C ASN A 684 -11.60 -15.67 26.85
N PRO A 685 -12.46 -16.30 27.66
CA PRO A 685 -12.08 -17.51 28.40
C PRO A 685 -11.73 -18.70 27.50
N LEU A 686 -12.39 -18.81 26.34
CA LEU A 686 -12.20 -19.92 25.39
C LEU A 686 -10.91 -19.81 24.57
N LEU A 687 -10.32 -18.61 24.49
CA LEU A 687 -9.05 -18.39 23.77
C LEU A 687 -7.89 -19.16 24.43
N SER A 688 -7.89 -19.31 25.74
CA SER A 688 -6.86 -20.06 26.46
C SER A 688 -6.80 -21.52 26.00
N ASP A 689 -7.96 -22.16 25.77
CA ASP A 689 -8.06 -23.54 25.32
C ASP A 689 -7.56 -23.74 23.88
N LEU A 690 -7.66 -22.71 23.05
CA LEU A 690 -7.13 -22.69 21.69
C LEU A 690 -5.61 -22.51 21.64
N ILE A 691 -5.05 -21.74 22.59
CA ILE A 691 -3.61 -21.39 22.65
C ILE A 691 -2.79 -22.54 23.26
N VAL A 692 -3.25 -23.16 24.35
CA VAL A 692 -2.55 -24.27 25.05
C VAL A 692 -2.27 -25.44 24.12
N SER A 693 -3.10 -25.68 23.13
CA SER A 693 -2.86 -26.71 22.12
C SER A 693 -1.64 -26.42 21.21
N GLN A 694 -1.12 -25.18 21.18
CA GLN A 694 0.04 -24.77 20.38
C GLN A 694 1.36 -24.90 21.17
N GLU A 695 1.40 -24.58 22.46
CA GLU A 695 2.61 -24.60 23.29
C GLU A 695 3.23 -25.99 23.43
N GLN A 696 2.45 -27.05 23.29
CA GLN A 696 2.92 -28.44 23.44
C GLN A 696 3.77 -28.96 22.25
N LYS A 697 3.97 -28.22 21.16
CA LYS A 697 4.64 -28.72 19.94
C LYS A 697 5.74 -27.83 19.34
N ILE A 698 6.12 -26.70 19.93
CA ILE A 698 7.09 -25.78 19.33
C ILE A 698 8.41 -25.77 20.09
N ALA A 699 9.22 -26.81 19.92
CA ALA A 699 10.67 -26.70 20.04
C ALA A 699 11.21 -26.29 18.64
N TYR A 700 11.51 -25.01 18.44
CA TYR A 700 12.18 -24.55 17.23
C TYR A 700 13.68 -24.66 17.35
N PRO A 701 14.39 -25.21 16.35
CA PRO A 701 15.79 -24.84 16.14
C PRO A 701 15.78 -23.42 15.58
N CYS A 702 16.50 -22.54 16.25
CA CYS A 702 16.76 -21.19 15.80
C CYS A 702 17.78 -21.24 14.65
N ASP A 703 17.35 -21.61 13.46
CA ASP A 703 18.15 -21.46 12.25
C ASP A 703 17.65 -20.23 11.49
N THR A 704 18.41 -19.16 11.65
CA THR A 704 18.39 -17.99 10.81
C THR A 704 18.42 -18.41 9.34
N TYR A 705 17.43 -17.93 8.57
CA TYR A 705 17.38 -18.12 7.12
C TYR A 705 18.65 -17.56 6.46
N PRO A 706 19.51 -18.37 5.84
CA PRO A 706 20.75 -17.90 5.20
C PRO A 706 20.48 -16.98 4.00
N ASP A 707 19.28 -17.05 3.41
CA ASP A 707 18.93 -16.34 2.17
C ASP A 707 18.41 -14.89 2.39
N GLN A 708 18.35 -14.40 3.62
CA GLN A 708 17.92 -13.00 3.87
C GLN A 708 18.91 -11.95 3.38
N LEU A 709 20.11 -12.36 2.98
CA LEU A 709 21.23 -11.47 2.69
C LEU A 709 21.62 -11.36 1.21
N GLN A 710 21.15 -12.26 0.34
CA GLN A 710 21.34 -12.16 -1.11
C GLN A 710 20.20 -11.42 -1.84
N LEU A 711 19.30 -10.76 -1.11
CA LEU A 711 18.06 -10.18 -1.65
C LEU A 711 18.20 -8.73 -2.10
N PHE A 712 19.41 -8.15 -2.09
CA PHE A 712 19.64 -6.73 -2.37
C PHE A 712 20.71 -6.44 -3.44
N GLU A 713 21.11 -7.45 -4.23
CA GLU A 713 21.86 -7.25 -5.47
C GLU A 713 20.95 -7.07 -6.69
#